data_327ae2ee74611c792954d30e9774a97e
#
_entry.id   327ae2ee74611c792954d30e9774a97e
#
_cell.length_a   1.000
_cell.length_b   1.000
_cell.length_c   1.000
_cell.angle_alpha   90.00
_cell.angle_beta   90.00
_cell.angle_gamma   90.00
#
_symmetry.space_group_name_H-M   'P 1'
#
loop_
_entity.id
_entity.type
_entity.pdbx_description
1 polymer ?
#
loop_
_entity_poly.entity_id
_entity_poly.type
_entity_poly.pdbx_seq_one_letter_code
_entity_poly.pdbx_strand_id
1 'polypeptide(L)'
;MKMKKTCCLVLALVLALGLLSACGGEGGPTNTPAPEYAYVAKYTELEGEFEGMNNACFAGGRIYFMSSVQDGEITESYPSRDENGNPILDENGEPVMEEYTYPNYVTALFSMNADGSDLKRVGSYAPTAIPEGAQGGSWVSAFTAAPDGRLIVAENVSYSTGSGEPGAATGSDLEPVPLAVDAEAPTEPEESAYVEKYLLRILDAEGNETAAIDLAQFNENTDGSGYFYLSGITVDGDRGICANMGGELLGISFEGELLYRIPQGEGVDGFMSLVSLTDGSAAALCYVNDYSEVKLLSVDAETGKLVDNEVDFDRSVYRVYPFGGDYDFGYNKGESFFGFDADTGKETKLLTWINCDVDGNSLSGVFPQENGDIVCLTTEYGNEGGTTNYLISLVKTPYDQVPQKTTLTLACTGLDYTVKSEILKFNRMDGDYRIEVRDYSEYNTDEDYTAGNTKLITEIGAGAVPDILITNGLPIDTFSARGYFTDLWSFIDADAELGGREALVEPFLNAISQDGKLYWITNSFNLVTLAGPSSIVGTEPGWTYDDFYAALDQMPEGCEILSLGTTKQSVFDSICNLNLDSFVDWGTGTCNFDSEEFINLLKFTDLFPKDFDWENHEWSQDDNDDVRIKEGRQLLMSVSLGYPFDMVYYSQSFGGNMTLIGFPDVPGSGAVFSTYSPGFAISETCKEKDAAWRFVSGFLKEDYQSYYGSYGFSVNRAVFDKSFQDALERENSNYVMTDSGEMQEQKVRFTQEDMDMLMNVINNTQLFGQSYASTQDQLQKIVSEEVSSYFAGEKSAEDVAAMIQNRASIYVSEQR
;
A
#
# COMPACT_ATOMS: atom_id res chain seq x y z
N MET A 1 1.58 -32.61 49.37
CA MET A 1 2.83 -31.81 49.31
C MET A 1 3.98 -32.48 48.55
N LYS A 2 3.99 -33.80 48.37
CA LYS A 2 5.01 -34.51 47.55
C LYS A 2 4.76 -34.41 46.03
N MET A 3 3.51 -34.35 45.57
CA MET A 3 3.17 -34.26 44.14
C MET A 3 3.53 -32.88 43.50
N LYS A 4 3.43 -31.77 44.25
CA LYS A 4 3.82 -30.44 43.71
C LYS A 4 5.34 -30.25 43.50
N LYS A 5 6.16 -30.97 44.31
CA LYS A 5 7.63 -30.90 44.13
C LYS A 5 8.12 -31.71 42.94
N THR A 6 7.43 -32.77 42.56
CA THR A 6 7.76 -33.57 41.39
C THR A 6 7.39 -32.89 40.09
N CYS A 7 6.25 -32.17 40.03
CA CYS A 7 5.89 -31.33 38.85
C CYS A 7 6.85 -30.17 38.63
N CYS A 8 7.27 -29.47 39.70
CA CYS A 8 8.26 -28.38 39.57
C CYS A 8 9.65 -28.89 39.12
N LEU A 9 10.04 -30.11 39.52
CA LEU A 9 11.31 -30.69 39.09
C LEU A 9 11.28 -31.17 37.61
N VAL A 10 10.13 -31.65 37.14
CA VAL A 10 9.94 -32.04 35.74
C VAL A 10 9.88 -30.81 34.84
N LEU A 11 9.19 -29.71 35.28
CA LEU A 11 9.15 -28.45 34.55
C LEU A 11 10.54 -27.78 34.49
N ALA A 12 11.31 -27.83 35.59
CA ALA A 12 12.68 -27.33 35.64
C ALA A 12 13.64 -28.16 34.77
N LEU A 13 13.40 -29.47 34.64
CA LEU A 13 14.20 -30.35 33.78
C LEU A 13 13.87 -30.15 32.29
N VAL A 14 12.60 -29.87 31.94
CA VAL A 14 12.18 -29.55 30.57
C VAL A 14 12.70 -28.18 30.15
N LEU A 15 12.68 -27.20 31.07
CA LEU A 15 13.30 -25.89 30.82
C LEU A 15 14.85 -25.96 30.73
N ALA A 16 15.49 -26.80 31.55
CA ALA A 16 16.93 -27.01 31.48
C ALA A 16 17.38 -27.79 30.23
N LEU A 17 16.54 -28.72 29.72
CA LEU A 17 16.81 -29.42 28.45
C LEU A 17 16.53 -28.49 27.25
N GLY A 18 15.61 -27.52 27.33
CA GLY A 18 15.43 -26.47 26.33
C GLY A 18 16.59 -25.46 26.27
N LEU A 19 17.22 -25.16 27.42
CA LEU A 19 18.38 -24.26 27.51
C LEU A 19 19.73 -24.95 27.14
N LEU A 20 19.79 -26.29 27.20
CA LEU A 20 20.99 -27.05 26.78
C LEU A 20 21.04 -27.32 25.29
N SER A 21 19.94 -27.09 24.55
CA SER A 21 19.92 -27.09 23.09
C SER A 21 20.35 -25.73 22.48
N ALA A 22 20.41 -24.69 23.31
CA ALA A 22 20.74 -23.32 22.86
C ALA A 22 22.20 -22.90 23.10
N CYS A 23 23.02 -23.74 23.71
CA CYS A 23 24.43 -23.43 23.96
C CYS A 23 25.31 -24.58 23.48
N GLY A 24 25.69 -24.57 22.22
CA GLY A 24 26.70 -25.47 21.68
C GLY A 24 26.64 -25.65 20.17
N GLY A 25 27.10 -24.68 19.44
CA GLY A 25 27.30 -24.78 18.00
C GLY A 25 27.94 -23.53 17.46
N GLU A 26 29.18 -23.64 17.03
CA GLU A 26 29.90 -22.63 16.30
C GLU A 26 29.01 -22.03 15.21
N GLY A 27 28.94 -20.69 15.14
CA GLY A 27 28.20 -19.93 14.13
C GLY A 27 28.71 -20.21 12.73
N GLY A 28 28.07 -21.18 12.09
CA GLY A 28 28.11 -21.40 10.66
C GLY A 28 26.69 -21.24 10.12
N PRO A 29 26.51 -20.96 8.83
CA PRO A 29 25.20 -20.82 8.23
C PRO A 29 24.37 -22.05 8.60
N THR A 30 23.16 -21.82 9.09
CA THR A 30 22.21 -22.90 9.39
C THR A 30 22.14 -23.81 8.18
N ASN A 31 22.65 -25.04 8.30
CA ASN A 31 22.53 -26.09 7.30
C ASN A 31 21.05 -26.51 7.22
N THR A 32 20.20 -25.62 6.71
CA THR A 32 18.93 -26.04 6.18
C THR A 32 19.28 -26.91 4.96
N PRO A 33 18.89 -28.19 4.91
CA PRO A 33 19.16 -29.01 3.74
C PRO A 33 18.62 -28.27 2.51
N ALA A 34 19.42 -28.23 1.43
CA ALA A 34 18.97 -27.65 0.18
C ALA A 34 17.59 -28.24 -0.20
N PRO A 35 16.66 -27.44 -0.67
CA PRO A 35 15.35 -27.96 -1.07
C PRO A 35 15.53 -29.03 -2.15
N GLU A 36 14.62 -30.00 -2.20
CA GLU A 36 14.68 -31.09 -3.17
C GLU A 36 14.54 -30.59 -4.60
N TYR A 37 13.75 -29.53 -4.79
CA TYR A 37 13.50 -28.86 -6.07
C TYR A 37 13.30 -27.36 -5.88
N ALA A 38 13.39 -26.62 -6.99
CA ALA A 38 12.95 -25.22 -7.08
C ALA A 38 12.05 -25.04 -8.30
N TYR A 39 11.22 -24.01 -8.27
CA TYR A 39 10.48 -23.57 -9.43
C TYR A 39 11.34 -22.55 -10.22
N VAL A 40 11.56 -22.84 -11.51
CA VAL A 40 12.29 -21.98 -12.42
C VAL A 40 11.31 -21.37 -13.41
N ALA A 41 11.18 -20.05 -13.40
CA ALA A 41 10.28 -19.34 -14.30
C ALA A 41 10.84 -19.30 -15.72
N LYS A 42 9.97 -19.58 -16.68
CA LYS A 42 10.19 -19.37 -18.11
C LYS A 42 9.10 -18.46 -18.63
N TYR A 43 9.46 -17.27 -19.04
CA TYR A 43 8.57 -16.31 -19.66
C TYR A 43 8.43 -16.58 -21.14
N THR A 44 7.20 -16.63 -21.64
CA THR A 44 6.86 -16.72 -23.04
C THR A 44 5.95 -15.54 -23.36
N GLU A 45 6.45 -14.61 -24.15
CA GLU A 45 5.66 -13.49 -24.65
C GLU A 45 4.55 -13.99 -25.57
N LEU A 46 3.33 -13.50 -25.34
CA LEU A 46 2.16 -13.84 -26.13
C LEU A 46 1.91 -12.72 -27.12
N GLU A 47 2.21 -12.98 -28.38
CA GLU A 47 1.99 -12.04 -29.47
C GLU A 47 0.51 -12.05 -29.90
N GLY A 48 -0.10 -10.86 -30.05
CA GLY A 48 -1.49 -10.72 -30.52
C GLY A 48 -1.99 -9.29 -30.43
N GLU A 49 -3.08 -9.01 -31.15
CA GLU A 49 -3.78 -7.71 -31.08
C GLU A 49 -4.78 -7.71 -29.91
N PHE A 50 -4.26 -7.78 -28.68
CA PHE A 50 -5.08 -7.75 -27.47
C PHE A 50 -4.31 -7.10 -26.30
N GLU A 51 -5.03 -6.45 -25.40
CA GLU A 51 -4.47 -5.70 -24.28
C GLU A 51 -4.94 -6.29 -22.95
N GLY A 52 -3.99 -6.80 -22.21
CA GLY A 52 -4.23 -7.42 -20.91
C GLY A 52 -4.85 -8.82 -21.00
N MET A 53 -4.71 -9.57 -19.93
CA MET A 53 -5.34 -10.88 -19.77
C MET A 53 -6.08 -10.89 -18.43
N ASN A 54 -7.39 -10.92 -18.48
CA ASN A 54 -8.24 -10.84 -17.31
C ASN A 54 -9.12 -12.08 -17.20
N ASN A 55 -9.58 -12.37 -15.98
CA ASN A 55 -10.57 -13.41 -15.74
C ASN A 55 -10.22 -14.73 -16.47
N ALA A 56 -9.09 -15.35 -16.11
CA ALA A 56 -8.62 -16.55 -16.77
C ALA A 56 -9.09 -17.83 -16.07
N CYS A 57 -9.37 -18.88 -16.83
CA CYS A 57 -9.68 -20.21 -16.32
C CYS A 57 -9.03 -21.32 -17.15
N PHE A 58 -8.97 -22.54 -16.60
CA PHE A 58 -8.42 -23.71 -17.27
C PHE A 58 -9.50 -24.79 -17.42
N ALA A 59 -9.73 -25.22 -18.65
CA ALA A 59 -10.72 -26.25 -18.94
C ALA A 59 -10.31 -27.09 -20.16
N GLY A 60 -10.55 -28.40 -20.12
CA GLY A 60 -10.30 -29.29 -21.25
C GLY A 60 -8.85 -29.27 -21.76
N GLY A 61 -7.87 -29.01 -20.91
CA GLY A 61 -6.44 -28.90 -21.27
C GLY A 61 -6.07 -27.56 -21.92
N ARG A 62 -6.95 -26.56 -21.92
CA ARG A 62 -6.74 -25.24 -22.49
C ARG A 62 -6.94 -24.14 -21.46
N ILE A 63 -6.19 -23.06 -21.62
CA ILE A 63 -6.39 -21.80 -20.90
C ILE A 63 -7.34 -20.93 -21.72
N TYR A 64 -8.33 -20.35 -21.05
CA TYR A 64 -9.23 -19.34 -21.59
C TYR A 64 -9.08 -18.07 -20.78
N PHE A 65 -9.15 -16.90 -21.45
CA PHE A 65 -9.07 -15.60 -20.77
C PHE A 65 -9.81 -14.51 -21.55
N MET A 66 -10.25 -13.49 -20.85
CA MET A 66 -10.82 -12.29 -21.45
C MET A 66 -9.73 -11.24 -21.68
N SER A 67 -9.85 -10.50 -22.78
CA SER A 67 -8.94 -9.42 -23.12
C SER A 67 -9.65 -8.30 -23.87
N SER A 68 -9.11 -7.09 -23.80
CA SER A 68 -9.55 -5.96 -24.62
C SER A 68 -8.89 -6.04 -25.99
N VAL A 69 -9.70 -5.84 -27.03
CA VAL A 69 -9.23 -5.74 -28.42
C VAL A 69 -9.78 -4.46 -29.04
N GLN A 70 -8.97 -3.79 -29.84
CA GLN A 70 -9.43 -2.65 -30.59
C GLN A 70 -10.39 -3.12 -31.71
N ASP A 71 -11.60 -2.58 -31.73
CA ASP A 71 -12.63 -2.85 -32.73
C ASP A 71 -13.14 -1.53 -33.34
N GLY A 72 -12.31 -0.94 -34.19
CA GLY A 72 -12.56 0.33 -34.86
C GLY A 72 -12.24 1.55 -34.00
N GLU A 73 -12.91 2.65 -34.29
CA GLU A 73 -12.77 3.93 -33.64
C GLU A 73 -14.15 4.50 -33.27
N ILE A 74 -14.23 5.21 -32.16
CA ILE A 74 -15.40 5.95 -31.75
C ILE A 74 -15.11 7.44 -31.93
N THR A 75 -16.03 8.17 -32.55
CA THR A 75 -15.98 9.62 -32.61
C THR A 75 -17.11 10.19 -31.78
N GLU A 76 -16.77 10.96 -30.77
CA GLU A 76 -17.71 11.64 -29.89
C GLU A 76 -17.53 13.16 -30.00
N SER A 77 -18.65 13.87 -29.87
CA SER A 77 -18.66 15.34 -29.91
C SER A 77 -18.92 15.87 -28.51
N TYR A 78 -18.01 16.69 -28.03
CA TYR A 78 -18.15 17.35 -26.74
C TYR A 78 -18.25 18.87 -26.92
N PRO A 79 -19.01 19.59 -26.06
CA PRO A 79 -18.99 21.04 -26.09
C PRO A 79 -17.62 21.56 -25.73
N SER A 80 -17.04 22.40 -26.61
CA SER A 80 -15.82 23.14 -26.30
C SER A 80 -16.06 24.02 -25.09
N ARG A 81 -15.10 24.03 -24.17
CA ARG A 81 -15.19 24.84 -22.93
C ARG A 81 -14.13 25.92 -22.90
N ASP A 82 -14.49 27.08 -22.31
CA ASP A 82 -13.53 28.15 -22.06
C ASP A 82 -12.59 27.80 -20.89
N GLU A 83 -11.63 28.66 -20.58
CA GLU A 83 -10.71 28.54 -19.46
C GLU A 83 -11.36 28.49 -18.07
N ASN A 84 -12.67 28.79 -17.99
CA ASN A 84 -13.47 28.69 -16.77
C ASN A 84 -14.40 27.49 -16.76
N GLY A 85 -14.27 26.59 -17.77
CA GLY A 85 -15.09 25.38 -17.89
C GLY A 85 -16.48 25.58 -18.46
N ASN A 86 -16.85 26.80 -18.86
CA ASN A 86 -18.16 27.08 -19.46
C ASN A 86 -18.20 26.71 -20.94
N PRO A 87 -19.33 26.18 -21.46
CA PRO A 87 -19.46 25.91 -22.87
C PRO A 87 -19.22 27.17 -23.72
N ILE A 88 -18.39 27.08 -24.73
CA ILE A 88 -18.22 28.13 -25.74
C ILE A 88 -19.44 28.08 -26.64
N LEU A 89 -20.17 29.18 -26.73
CA LEU A 89 -21.37 29.28 -27.56
C LEU A 89 -21.07 29.94 -28.91
N ASP A 90 -21.75 29.48 -29.95
CA ASP A 90 -21.72 30.05 -31.29
C ASP A 90 -22.56 31.34 -31.37
N GLU A 91 -22.67 31.95 -32.61
CA GLU A 91 -23.42 33.17 -32.86
C GLU A 91 -24.95 33.01 -32.58
N ASN A 92 -25.45 31.76 -32.46
CA ASN A 92 -26.84 31.44 -32.21
C ASN A 92 -27.11 31.09 -30.74
N GLY A 93 -26.07 31.02 -29.93
CA GLY A 93 -26.12 30.62 -28.51
C GLY A 93 -26.08 29.11 -28.28
N GLU A 94 -25.72 28.33 -29.29
CA GLU A 94 -25.56 26.89 -29.16
C GLU A 94 -24.08 26.52 -28.82
N PRO A 95 -23.83 25.47 -28.06
CA PRO A 95 -22.46 25.02 -27.77
C PRO A 95 -21.67 24.70 -29.04
N VAL A 96 -20.46 25.21 -29.14
CA VAL A 96 -19.49 24.80 -30.16
C VAL A 96 -19.02 23.42 -29.82
N MET A 97 -19.23 22.44 -30.72
CA MET A 97 -18.86 21.04 -30.49
C MET A 97 -17.51 20.74 -31.11
N GLU A 98 -16.65 20.04 -30.36
CA GLU A 98 -15.38 19.47 -30.85
C GLU A 98 -15.51 17.96 -30.97
N GLU A 99 -15.05 17.39 -32.09
CA GLU A 99 -15.05 15.95 -32.30
C GLU A 99 -13.74 15.35 -31.86
N TYR A 100 -13.82 14.34 -30.98
CA TYR A 100 -12.68 13.54 -30.54
C TYR A 100 -12.85 12.11 -31.05
N THR A 101 -11.83 11.62 -31.75
CA THR A 101 -11.81 10.23 -32.22
C THR A 101 -10.77 9.44 -31.42
N TYR A 102 -11.19 8.35 -30.83
CA TYR A 102 -10.33 7.44 -30.05
C TYR A 102 -10.64 5.97 -30.36
N PRO A 103 -9.66 5.06 -30.12
CA PRO A 103 -9.87 3.64 -30.36
C PRO A 103 -11.07 3.09 -29.58
N ASN A 104 -11.92 2.31 -30.25
CA ASN A 104 -12.97 1.54 -29.60
C ASN A 104 -12.40 0.21 -29.13
N TYR A 105 -12.54 -0.11 -27.84
CA TYR A 105 -12.12 -1.37 -27.26
C TYR A 105 -13.33 -2.23 -26.87
N VAL A 106 -13.29 -3.50 -27.26
CA VAL A 106 -14.31 -4.48 -26.89
C VAL A 106 -13.68 -5.67 -26.20
N THR A 107 -14.39 -6.26 -25.26
CA THR A 107 -13.95 -7.48 -24.58
C THR A 107 -14.10 -8.68 -25.52
N ALA A 108 -13.05 -9.48 -25.66
CA ALA A 108 -13.03 -10.70 -26.46
C ALA A 108 -12.52 -11.89 -25.65
N LEU A 109 -13.01 -13.08 -25.99
CA LEU A 109 -12.57 -14.35 -25.41
C LEU A 109 -11.43 -14.94 -26.24
N PHE A 110 -10.36 -15.35 -25.57
CA PHE A 110 -9.21 -16.04 -26.17
C PHE A 110 -9.04 -17.43 -25.56
N SER A 111 -8.38 -18.31 -26.32
CA SER A 111 -7.94 -19.60 -25.78
C SER A 111 -6.58 -19.99 -26.34
N MET A 112 -5.81 -20.76 -25.54
CA MET A 112 -4.51 -21.32 -25.92
C MET A 112 -4.25 -22.63 -25.18
N ASN A 113 -3.27 -23.41 -25.64
CA ASN A 113 -2.75 -24.53 -24.89
C ASN A 113 -1.97 -24.06 -23.64
N ALA A 114 -1.75 -24.94 -22.67
CA ALA A 114 -1.00 -24.62 -21.46
C ALA A 114 0.47 -24.23 -21.71
N ASP A 115 1.01 -24.48 -22.88
CA ASP A 115 2.36 -24.07 -23.30
C ASP A 115 2.38 -22.74 -24.11
N GLY A 116 1.22 -22.07 -24.24
CA GLY A 116 1.04 -20.84 -24.99
C GLY A 116 0.81 -21.03 -26.49
N SER A 117 0.92 -22.26 -27.00
CA SER A 117 0.67 -22.55 -28.41
C SER A 117 -0.82 -22.54 -28.76
N ASP A 118 -1.13 -22.43 -30.07
CA ASP A 118 -2.50 -22.33 -30.58
C ASP A 118 -3.35 -21.22 -29.91
N LEU A 119 -2.69 -20.07 -29.61
CA LEU A 119 -3.35 -18.87 -29.14
C LEU A 119 -4.29 -18.34 -30.24
N LYS A 120 -5.55 -18.19 -29.91
CA LYS A 120 -6.57 -17.69 -30.84
C LYS A 120 -7.73 -17.00 -30.12
N ARG A 121 -8.32 -16.02 -30.79
CA ARG A 121 -9.62 -15.47 -30.40
C ARG A 121 -10.71 -16.53 -30.59
N VAL A 122 -11.58 -16.65 -29.61
CA VAL A 122 -12.76 -17.50 -29.67
C VAL A 122 -13.88 -16.68 -30.30
N GLY A 123 -14.07 -16.84 -31.63
CA GLY A 123 -14.73 -15.88 -32.50
C GLY A 123 -16.22 -15.66 -32.32
N SER A 124 -16.91 -16.51 -31.54
CA SER A 124 -18.37 -16.42 -31.37
C SER A 124 -18.77 -15.61 -30.13
N TYR A 125 -17.87 -15.40 -29.16
CA TYR A 125 -18.17 -14.56 -28.01
C TYR A 125 -18.10 -13.08 -28.40
N ALA A 126 -19.17 -12.34 -28.03
CA ALA A 126 -19.22 -10.88 -28.02
C ALA A 126 -19.95 -10.40 -26.77
N PRO A 127 -19.55 -9.28 -26.17
CA PRO A 127 -20.29 -8.66 -25.05
C PRO A 127 -21.74 -8.35 -25.44
N THR A 128 -22.62 -8.30 -24.45
CA THR A 128 -24.01 -7.91 -24.66
C THR A 128 -24.08 -6.46 -25.15
N ALA A 129 -24.66 -6.26 -26.32
CA ALA A 129 -24.80 -4.93 -26.90
C ALA A 129 -25.83 -4.10 -26.13
N ILE A 130 -25.55 -2.84 -25.90
CA ILE A 130 -26.50 -1.85 -25.39
C ILE A 130 -27.27 -1.21 -26.56
N PRO A 131 -28.48 -0.63 -26.34
CA PRO A 131 -29.22 0.04 -27.39
C PRO A 131 -28.43 1.19 -28.04
N GLU A 132 -28.65 1.39 -29.34
CA GLU A 132 -28.04 2.51 -30.09
C GLU A 132 -28.45 3.86 -29.45
N GLY A 133 -27.47 4.70 -29.14
CA GLY A 133 -27.69 6.01 -28.49
C GLY A 133 -27.84 5.94 -26.96
N ALA A 134 -27.80 4.77 -26.34
CA ALA A 134 -27.73 4.65 -24.90
C ALA A 134 -26.31 4.92 -24.39
N GLN A 135 -26.19 5.50 -23.19
CA GLN A 135 -24.93 5.70 -22.50
C GLN A 135 -24.71 4.59 -21.48
N GLY A 136 -23.56 3.93 -21.53
CA GLY A 136 -23.20 2.81 -20.67
C GLY A 136 -22.42 1.73 -21.39
N GLY A 137 -22.43 0.49 -20.85
CA GLY A 137 -21.67 -0.61 -21.43
C GLY A 137 -21.96 -1.96 -20.78
N SER A 138 -21.22 -2.93 -21.22
CA SER A 138 -21.16 -4.25 -20.60
C SER A 138 -19.70 -4.60 -20.23
N TRP A 139 -19.52 -5.28 -19.10
CA TRP A 139 -18.20 -5.75 -18.66
C TRP A 139 -18.29 -7.11 -17.96
N VAL A 140 -17.23 -7.91 -18.14
CA VAL A 140 -17.12 -9.21 -17.47
C VAL A 140 -16.59 -9.03 -16.07
N SER A 141 -17.37 -9.42 -15.06
CA SER A 141 -16.98 -9.37 -13.64
C SER A 141 -16.26 -10.63 -13.17
N ALA A 142 -16.63 -11.79 -13.73
CA ALA A 142 -15.99 -13.05 -13.41
C ALA A 142 -16.11 -14.06 -14.58
N PHE A 143 -15.22 -15.04 -14.58
CA PHE A 143 -15.17 -16.07 -15.61
C PHE A 143 -14.66 -17.39 -15.00
N THR A 144 -15.33 -18.48 -15.28
CA THR A 144 -14.94 -19.81 -14.81
C THR A 144 -15.34 -20.87 -15.83
N ALA A 145 -14.98 -22.12 -15.56
CA ALA A 145 -15.37 -23.25 -16.38
C ALA A 145 -15.93 -24.41 -15.55
N ALA A 146 -16.95 -25.06 -16.06
CA ALA A 146 -17.47 -26.28 -15.48
C ALA A 146 -16.58 -27.51 -15.81
N PRO A 147 -16.62 -28.59 -15.00
CA PRO A 147 -15.82 -29.80 -15.25
C PRO A 147 -16.11 -30.47 -16.60
N ASP A 148 -17.29 -30.27 -17.18
CA ASP A 148 -17.68 -30.77 -18.50
C ASP A 148 -17.17 -29.90 -19.67
N GLY A 149 -16.45 -28.81 -19.38
CA GLY A 149 -15.84 -27.93 -20.36
C GLY A 149 -16.71 -26.75 -20.80
N ARG A 150 -17.93 -26.58 -20.26
CA ARG A 150 -18.69 -25.36 -20.47
C ARG A 150 -17.98 -24.17 -19.82
N LEU A 151 -18.02 -23.03 -20.50
CA LEU A 151 -17.47 -21.78 -20.01
C LEU A 151 -18.62 -20.91 -19.47
N ILE A 152 -18.37 -20.26 -18.35
CA ILE A 152 -19.39 -19.44 -17.66
C ILE A 152 -18.86 -18.04 -17.50
N VAL A 153 -19.54 -17.08 -18.11
CA VAL A 153 -19.22 -15.64 -18.09
C VAL A 153 -20.22 -14.93 -17.22
N ALA A 154 -19.76 -14.27 -16.18
CA ALA A 154 -20.54 -13.31 -15.41
C ALA A 154 -20.41 -11.93 -16.04
N GLU A 155 -21.47 -11.40 -16.59
CA GLU A 155 -21.48 -10.13 -17.33
C GLU A 155 -22.48 -9.16 -16.68
N ASN A 156 -21.97 -7.96 -16.37
CA ASN A 156 -22.78 -6.84 -15.92
C ASN A 156 -23.05 -5.89 -17.09
N VAL A 157 -24.28 -5.48 -17.28
CA VAL A 157 -24.70 -4.54 -18.31
C VAL A 157 -25.44 -3.39 -17.65
N SER A 158 -24.97 -2.18 -17.82
CA SER A 158 -25.68 -1.00 -17.36
C SER A 158 -25.72 0.09 -18.43
N TYR A 159 -26.87 0.72 -18.61
CA TYR A 159 -27.01 1.83 -19.55
C TYR A 159 -28.21 2.72 -19.20
N SER A 160 -28.14 3.97 -19.61
CA SER A 160 -29.26 4.91 -19.55
C SER A 160 -29.74 5.26 -20.96
N THR A 161 -31.07 5.36 -21.10
CA THR A 161 -31.72 5.84 -22.33
C THR A 161 -32.36 7.22 -22.03
N GLY A 162 -31.77 8.29 -22.57
CA GLY A 162 -32.29 9.66 -22.38
C GLY A 162 -31.18 10.70 -22.60
N SER A 163 -31.53 11.89 -23.06
CA SER A 163 -30.59 13.01 -23.29
C SER A 163 -30.31 13.82 -22.01
N GLY A 164 -29.99 13.15 -20.91
CA GLY A 164 -29.51 13.77 -19.68
C GLY A 164 -28.01 13.79 -19.66
N GLU A 165 -27.39 14.90 -19.23
CA GLU A 165 -25.94 14.98 -18.98
C GLU A 165 -25.51 13.84 -18.06
N PRO A 166 -24.32 13.23 -18.27
CA PRO A 166 -23.84 12.16 -17.43
C PRO A 166 -23.59 12.71 -16.02
N GLY A 167 -24.50 12.42 -15.12
CA GLY A 167 -24.26 12.58 -13.70
C GLY A 167 -23.12 11.66 -13.30
N ALA A 168 -21.98 12.21 -12.87
CA ALA A 168 -20.91 11.45 -12.26
C ALA A 168 -21.50 10.58 -11.15
N ALA A 169 -21.31 9.27 -11.22
CA ALA A 169 -21.65 8.36 -10.12
C ALA A 169 -20.67 8.63 -8.97
N THR A 170 -21.06 9.55 -8.09
CA THR A 170 -20.39 9.77 -6.81
C THR A 170 -21.28 9.18 -5.74
N GLY A 171 -20.74 8.26 -4.98
CA GLY A 171 -21.38 7.75 -3.79
C GLY A 171 -21.63 8.84 -2.75
N SER A 172 -22.70 8.60 -2.01
CA SER A 172 -23.09 9.13 -0.70
C SER A 172 -23.37 10.62 -0.53
N ASP A 173 -24.62 10.88 -0.12
CA ASP A 173 -25.10 11.96 0.73
C ASP A 173 -25.12 13.39 0.17
N LEU A 174 -26.21 13.74 -0.54
CA LEU A 174 -26.66 15.13 -0.64
C LEU A 174 -28.15 15.24 -0.29
N GLU A 175 -28.44 16.02 0.75
CA GLU A 175 -29.81 16.43 1.11
C GLU A 175 -30.44 17.28 -0.01
N PRO A 176 -31.77 17.24 -0.14
CA PRO A 176 -32.46 17.92 -1.26
C PRO A 176 -32.52 19.44 -1.09
N VAL A 177 -32.00 20.14 -2.10
CA VAL A 177 -32.07 21.61 -2.21
C VAL A 177 -33.53 22.04 -2.45
N PRO A 178 -34.07 23.06 -1.75
CA PRO A 178 -35.43 23.55 -1.98
C PRO A 178 -35.59 24.25 -3.33
N LEU A 179 -36.54 23.78 -4.14
CA LEU A 179 -36.94 24.40 -5.39
C LEU A 179 -37.53 25.78 -5.17
N ALA A 180 -36.97 26.81 -5.85
CA ALA A 180 -37.59 28.12 -5.97
C ALA A 180 -38.85 28.04 -6.85
N VAL A 181 -39.96 28.60 -6.38
CA VAL A 181 -41.25 28.63 -7.03
C VAL A 181 -41.28 29.75 -8.06
N ASP A 182 -41.86 29.47 -9.23
CA ASP A 182 -42.28 30.31 -10.33
C ASP A 182 -41.37 30.41 -11.58
N ALA A 183 -41.48 29.36 -12.42
CA ALA A 183 -41.43 29.51 -13.88
C ALA A 183 -42.32 28.42 -14.50
N GLU A 184 -43.09 28.78 -15.52
CA GLU A 184 -44.03 27.89 -16.24
C GLU A 184 -43.32 26.64 -16.74
N ALA A 185 -43.90 25.46 -16.45
CA ALA A 185 -43.33 24.16 -16.74
C ALA A 185 -43.07 23.96 -18.25
N PRO A 186 -41.81 23.58 -18.64
CA PRO A 186 -41.60 22.87 -19.91
C PRO A 186 -42.21 21.46 -19.80
N THR A 187 -42.71 20.97 -20.91
CA THR A 187 -43.17 19.59 -21.11
C THR A 187 -42.23 18.60 -20.43
N GLU A 188 -42.78 17.66 -19.67
CA GLU A 188 -42.09 16.60 -18.93
C GLU A 188 -40.94 16.02 -19.78
N PRO A 189 -39.66 15.99 -19.30
CA PRO A 189 -38.64 15.20 -19.94
C PRO A 189 -39.05 13.74 -19.89
N GLU A 190 -38.93 13.00 -20.99
CA GLU A 190 -39.01 11.55 -20.98
C GLU A 190 -38.13 11.01 -19.87
N GLU A 191 -38.68 10.26 -18.91
CA GLU A 191 -37.94 9.67 -17.81
C GLU A 191 -36.77 8.87 -18.40
N SER A 192 -35.52 9.26 -18.09
CA SER A 192 -34.34 8.49 -18.46
C SER A 192 -34.41 7.16 -17.72
N ALA A 193 -34.68 6.08 -18.44
CA ALA A 193 -34.71 4.76 -17.85
C ALA A 193 -33.28 4.27 -17.69
N TYR A 194 -32.83 4.10 -16.44
CA TYR A 194 -31.58 3.40 -16.13
C TYR A 194 -31.87 1.89 -16.08
N VAL A 195 -31.05 1.11 -16.80
CA VAL A 195 -31.22 -0.34 -16.92
C VAL A 195 -29.97 -1.03 -16.47
N GLU A 196 -30.11 -1.98 -15.55
CA GLU A 196 -29.06 -2.90 -15.11
C GLU A 196 -29.49 -4.35 -15.40
N LYS A 197 -28.52 -5.16 -15.86
CA LYS A 197 -28.68 -6.61 -16.01
C LYS A 197 -27.43 -7.30 -15.47
N TYR A 198 -27.65 -8.45 -14.90
CA TYR A 198 -26.62 -9.32 -14.33
C TYR A 198 -26.74 -10.70 -14.99
N LEU A 199 -25.89 -10.98 -15.98
CA LEU A 199 -26.04 -12.13 -16.84
C LEU A 199 -25.05 -13.24 -16.48
N LEU A 200 -25.53 -14.46 -16.34
CA LEU A 200 -24.73 -15.67 -16.44
C LEU A 200 -24.86 -16.21 -17.86
N ARG A 201 -23.81 -16.07 -18.65
CA ARG A 201 -23.76 -16.58 -20.02
C ARG A 201 -22.99 -17.89 -20.02
N ILE A 202 -23.66 -18.95 -20.49
CA ILE A 202 -23.08 -20.30 -20.59
C ILE A 202 -22.70 -20.54 -22.04
N LEU A 203 -21.37 -20.79 -22.25
CA LEU A 203 -20.83 -21.02 -23.57
C LEU A 203 -20.30 -22.45 -23.70
N ASP A 204 -20.29 -23.00 -24.90
CA ASP A 204 -19.49 -24.18 -25.21
C ASP A 204 -17.98 -23.86 -25.31
N ALA A 205 -17.14 -24.87 -25.49
CA ALA A 205 -15.68 -24.70 -25.61
C ALA A 205 -15.25 -23.88 -26.85
N GLU A 206 -16.10 -23.76 -27.84
CA GLU A 206 -15.95 -22.94 -29.06
C GLU A 206 -16.46 -21.51 -28.83
N GLY A 207 -16.97 -21.17 -27.62
CA GLY A 207 -17.49 -19.87 -27.21
C GLY A 207 -18.88 -19.54 -27.78
N ASN A 208 -19.63 -20.53 -28.27
CA ASN A 208 -21.02 -20.30 -28.66
C ASN A 208 -21.91 -20.30 -27.42
N GLU A 209 -22.74 -19.29 -27.31
CA GLU A 209 -23.70 -19.20 -26.23
C GLU A 209 -24.76 -20.31 -26.35
N THR A 210 -24.89 -21.05 -25.26
CA THR A 210 -25.89 -22.13 -25.14
C THR A 210 -27.03 -21.73 -24.25
N ALA A 211 -26.81 -20.82 -23.29
CA ALA A 211 -27.82 -20.22 -22.44
C ALA A 211 -27.35 -18.85 -21.90
N ALA A 212 -28.30 -17.98 -21.61
CA ALA A 212 -28.09 -16.72 -20.87
C ALA A 212 -29.19 -16.61 -19.82
N ILE A 213 -28.77 -16.35 -18.57
CA ILE A 213 -29.62 -16.29 -17.40
C ILE A 213 -29.48 -14.89 -16.81
N ASP A 214 -30.58 -14.13 -16.78
CA ASP A 214 -30.60 -12.81 -16.14
C ASP A 214 -30.92 -12.98 -14.66
N LEU A 215 -29.95 -12.69 -13.81
CA LEU A 215 -30.05 -12.80 -12.36
C LEU A 215 -30.94 -11.73 -11.73
N ALA A 216 -31.24 -10.62 -12.45
CA ALA A 216 -32.14 -9.58 -11.98
C ALA A 216 -33.54 -10.14 -11.65
N GLN A 217 -33.94 -11.26 -12.28
CA GLN A 217 -35.21 -11.96 -11.96
C GLN A 217 -35.26 -12.49 -10.52
N PHE A 218 -34.11 -12.62 -9.84
CA PHE A 218 -34.01 -13.10 -8.47
C PHE A 218 -33.87 -11.97 -7.46
N ASN A 219 -33.81 -10.72 -7.91
CA ASN A 219 -33.71 -9.56 -7.01
C ASN A 219 -35.04 -9.38 -6.24
N GLU A 220 -34.98 -9.57 -4.93
CA GLU A 220 -36.15 -9.37 -4.05
C GLU A 220 -36.23 -7.93 -3.51
N ASN A 221 -35.16 -7.12 -3.65
CA ASN A 221 -35.07 -5.74 -3.19
C ASN A 221 -35.62 -4.79 -4.27
N THR A 222 -36.98 -4.71 -4.37
CA THR A 222 -37.65 -3.87 -5.37
C THR A 222 -37.77 -2.39 -4.96
N ASP A 223 -37.31 -2.05 -3.74
CA ASP A 223 -37.35 -0.69 -3.18
C ASP A 223 -36.03 0.10 -3.33
N GLY A 224 -35.02 -0.51 -3.94
CA GLY A 224 -33.71 0.12 -4.15
C GLY A 224 -32.79 0.17 -2.89
N SER A 225 -33.20 -0.46 -1.79
CA SER A 225 -32.47 -0.48 -0.53
C SER A 225 -31.55 -1.68 -0.38
N GLY A 226 -30.70 -1.96 -1.34
CA GLY A 226 -29.73 -3.06 -1.21
C GLY A 226 -28.80 -3.13 -2.41
N TYR A 227 -27.56 -3.53 -2.16
CA TYR A 227 -26.59 -3.77 -3.22
C TYR A 227 -26.89 -5.13 -3.85
N PHE A 228 -27.35 -5.13 -5.09
CA PHE A 228 -27.55 -6.34 -5.89
C PHE A 228 -26.69 -6.21 -7.15
N TYR A 229 -25.50 -6.74 -7.13
CA TYR A 229 -24.57 -6.73 -8.25
C TYR A 229 -23.75 -8.03 -8.29
N LEU A 230 -23.41 -8.48 -9.48
CA LEU A 230 -22.66 -9.72 -9.67
C LEU A 230 -21.15 -9.47 -9.51
N SER A 231 -20.55 -9.97 -8.42
CA SER A 231 -19.15 -9.75 -8.09
C SER A 231 -18.26 -10.97 -8.32
N GLY A 232 -18.81 -12.18 -8.33
CA GLY A 232 -18.02 -13.40 -8.51
C GLY A 232 -18.88 -14.62 -8.75
N ILE A 233 -18.29 -15.64 -9.36
CA ILE A 233 -18.95 -16.94 -9.59
C ILE A 233 -17.98 -18.09 -9.33
N THR A 234 -18.55 -19.23 -8.96
CA THR A 234 -17.86 -20.54 -9.00
C THR A 234 -18.85 -21.63 -9.43
N VAL A 235 -18.31 -22.79 -9.81
CA VAL A 235 -19.14 -23.95 -10.14
C VAL A 235 -19.49 -24.70 -8.88
N ASP A 236 -20.74 -25.17 -8.81
CA ASP A 236 -21.30 -25.98 -7.73
C ASP A 236 -21.54 -27.41 -8.24
N GLY A 237 -20.46 -28.10 -8.59
CA GLY A 237 -20.45 -29.42 -9.14
C GLY A 237 -21.30 -29.54 -10.42
N ASP A 238 -22.03 -30.63 -10.53
CA ASP A 238 -22.97 -30.85 -11.63
C ASP A 238 -24.29 -30.11 -11.44
N ARG A 239 -24.52 -29.44 -10.29
CA ARG A 239 -25.78 -28.77 -9.95
C ARG A 239 -25.97 -27.46 -10.68
N GLY A 240 -24.91 -26.70 -10.81
CA GLY A 240 -24.99 -25.35 -11.40
C GLY A 240 -23.86 -24.43 -11.01
N ILE A 241 -24.22 -23.19 -10.75
CA ILE A 241 -23.31 -22.06 -10.52
C ILE A 241 -23.68 -21.41 -9.19
N CYS A 242 -22.69 -21.16 -8.34
CA CYS A 242 -22.82 -20.30 -7.18
C CYS A 242 -22.36 -18.87 -7.58
N ALA A 243 -23.24 -17.89 -7.47
CA ALA A 243 -23.01 -16.49 -7.80
C ALA A 243 -23.03 -15.62 -6.55
N ASN A 244 -22.01 -14.78 -6.39
CA ASN A 244 -21.97 -13.75 -5.33
C ASN A 244 -22.63 -12.47 -5.85
N MET A 245 -23.76 -12.12 -5.25
CA MET A 245 -24.58 -10.96 -5.61
C MET A 245 -24.44 -9.81 -4.62
N GLY A 246 -23.19 -9.59 -4.10
CA GLY A 246 -22.89 -8.53 -3.14
C GLY A 246 -23.32 -8.85 -1.71
N GLY A 247 -24.62 -8.91 -1.45
CA GLY A 247 -25.16 -9.23 -0.11
C GLY A 247 -25.67 -10.66 0.06
N GLU A 248 -25.56 -11.52 -0.96
CA GLU A 248 -26.07 -12.88 -0.93
C GLU A 248 -25.36 -13.81 -1.93
N LEU A 249 -25.39 -15.12 -1.65
CA LEU A 249 -25.03 -16.15 -2.62
C LEU A 249 -26.29 -16.76 -3.24
N LEU A 250 -26.31 -16.84 -4.57
CA LEU A 250 -27.35 -17.54 -5.31
C LEU A 250 -26.79 -18.82 -5.95
N GLY A 251 -27.41 -19.97 -5.66
CA GLY A 251 -27.18 -21.19 -6.43
C GLY A 251 -28.15 -21.24 -7.59
N ILE A 252 -27.66 -21.34 -8.82
CA ILE A 252 -28.43 -21.30 -10.05
C ILE A 252 -28.12 -22.55 -10.87
N SER A 253 -29.13 -23.33 -11.26
CA SER A 253 -28.90 -24.46 -12.15
C SER A 253 -28.42 -23.98 -13.53
N PHE A 254 -27.81 -24.87 -14.30
CA PHE A 254 -27.41 -24.52 -15.68
C PHE A 254 -28.60 -24.24 -16.60
N GLU A 255 -29.82 -24.59 -16.20
CA GLU A 255 -31.09 -24.30 -16.87
C GLU A 255 -31.72 -22.99 -16.40
N GLY A 256 -31.13 -22.32 -15.39
CA GLY A 256 -31.59 -21.02 -14.85
C GLY A 256 -32.61 -21.13 -13.71
N GLU A 257 -32.71 -22.27 -13.05
CA GLU A 257 -33.56 -22.43 -11.87
C GLU A 257 -32.79 -22.04 -10.60
N LEU A 258 -33.43 -21.30 -9.68
CA LEU A 258 -32.87 -21.00 -8.37
C LEU A 258 -32.83 -22.27 -7.50
N LEU A 259 -31.64 -22.70 -7.11
CA LEU A 259 -31.42 -23.87 -6.25
C LEU A 259 -31.42 -23.50 -4.78
N TYR A 260 -30.74 -22.44 -4.43
CA TYR A 260 -30.66 -21.92 -3.06
C TYR A 260 -30.35 -20.41 -3.07
N ARG A 261 -30.65 -19.79 -1.93
CA ARG A 261 -30.32 -18.40 -1.63
C ARG A 261 -29.74 -18.34 -0.21
N ILE A 262 -28.59 -17.72 -0.07
CA ILE A 262 -27.88 -17.57 1.21
C ILE A 262 -27.61 -16.08 1.42
N PRO A 263 -28.43 -15.36 2.19
CA PRO A 263 -28.20 -13.95 2.46
C PRO A 263 -27.01 -13.78 3.42
N GLN A 264 -26.37 -12.61 3.33
CA GLN A 264 -25.49 -12.10 4.36
C GLN A 264 -26.26 -11.98 5.70
N GLY A 265 -25.61 -12.31 6.81
CA GLY A 265 -26.22 -12.37 8.15
C GLY A 265 -26.04 -13.73 8.81
N GLU A 266 -26.64 -13.94 10.00
CA GLU A 266 -26.48 -15.18 10.81
C GLU A 266 -25.02 -15.59 11.07
N GLY A 267 -24.11 -14.61 11.23
CA GLY A 267 -22.67 -14.82 11.49
C GLY A 267 -21.77 -14.68 10.27
N VAL A 268 -22.30 -14.26 9.12
CA VAL A 268 -21.52 -13.89 7.93
C VAL A 268 -21.70 -12.41 7.66
N ASP A 269 -20.59 -11.66 7.70
CA ASP A 269 -20.59 -10.20 7.51
C ASP A 269 -20.33 -9.80 6.05
N GLY A 270 -19.72 -10.70 5.25
CA GLY A 270 -19.45 -10.47 3.83
C GLY A 270 -18.88 -11.68 3.13
N PHE A 271 -19.13 -11.76 1.81
CA PHE A 271 -18.56 -12.78 0.94
C PHE A 271 -17.37 -12.17 0.16
N MET A 272 -16.19 -12.79 0.26
CA MET A 272 -14.97 -12.29 -0.38
C MET A 272 -14.72 -12.97 -1.73
N SER A 273 -14.40 -14.26 -1.71
CA SER A 273 -13.98 -15.03 -2.87
C SER A 273 -14.67 -16.39 -2.89
N LEU A 274 -15.05 -16.84 -4.08
CA LEU A 274 -15.67 -18.14 -4.28
C LEU A 274 -14.69 -19.14 -4.86
N VAL A 275 -14.81 -20.40 -4.48
CA VAL A 275 -14.01 -21.51 -4.98
C VAL A 275 -14.85 -22.78 -5.07
N SER A 276 -14.54 -23.63 -6.04
CA SER A 276 -15.05 -25.01 -6.11
C SER A 276 -14.04 -25.94 -5.48
N LEU A 277 -14.44 -26.70 -4.49
CA LEU A 277 -13.59 -27.69 -3.83
C LEU A 277 -13.42 -28.95 -4.71
N THR A 278 -12.46 -29.79 -4.36
CA THR A 278 -12.17 -31.02 -5.15
C THR A 278 -13.31 -32.02 -5.15
N ASP A 279 -14.19 -31.99 -4.15
CA ASP A 279 -15.43 -32.79 -4.11
C ASP A 279 -16.54 -32.21 -5.00
N GLY A 280 -16.30 -31.07 -5.61
CA GLY A 280 -17.22 -30.34 -6.49
C GLY A 280 -18.13 -29.35 -5.77
N SER A 281 -18.15 -29.28 -4.44
CA SER A 281 -18.97 -28.33 -3.71
C SER A 281 -18.46 -26.89 -3.86
N ALA A 282 -19.37 -25.93 -3.90
CA ALA A 282 -19.02 -24.51 -3.83
C ALA A 282 -18.67 -24.13 -2.39
N ALA A 283 -17.66 -23.31 -2.22
CA ALA A 283 -17.27 -22.70 -0.96
C ALA A 283 -16.95 -21.21 -1.13
N ALA A 284 -17.06 -20.48 -0.03
CA ALA A 284 -16.77 -19.05 0.02
C ALA A 284 -15.80 -18.73 1.17
N LEU A 285 -14.83 -17.88 0.92
CA LEU A 285 -14.16 -17.13 1.98
C LEU A 285 -15.10 -16.03 2.43
N CYS A 286 -15.37 -15.99 3.73
CA CYS A 286 -16.34 -15.09 4.33
C CYS A 286 -15.73 -14.28 5.47
N TYR A 287 -16.05 -12.99 5.53
CA TYR A 287 -15.87 -12.24 6.76
C TYR A 287 -16.89 -12.67 7.81
N VAL A 288 -16.45 -12.83 9.03
CA VAL A 288 -17.27 -13.18 10.20
C VAL A 288 -16.84 -12.34 11.41
N ASN A 289 -17.66 -12.33 12.48
CA ASN A 289 -17.38 -11.66 13.75
C ASN A 289 -17.09 -10.16 13.59
N ASP A 290 -18.01 -9.42 12.97
CA ASP A 290 -17.89 -7.97 12.70
C ASP A 290 -16.63 -7.65 11.86
N TYR A 291 -16.43 -8.41 10.77
CA TYR A 291 -15.28 -8.29 9.85
C TYR A 291 -13.90 -8.54 10.50
N SER A 292 -13.86 -9.14 11.70
CA SER A 292 -12.61 -9.39 12.42
C SER A 292 -11.90 -10.67 12.01
N GLU A 293 -12.61 -11.65 11.46
CA GLU A 293 -12.09 -12.97 11.08
C GLU A 293 -12.49 -13.33 9.65
N VAL A 294 -11.70 -14.21 9.01
CA VAL A 294 -12.00 -14.81 7.70
C VAL A 294 -12.10 -16.32 7.84
N LYS A 295 -13.20 -16.88 7.35
CA LYS A 295 -13.44 -18.34 7.37
C LYS A 295 -13.79 -18.88 5.99
N LEU A 296 -13.43 -20.14 5.76
CA LEU A 296 -13.93 -20.92 4.64
C LEU A 296 -15.24 -21.60 5.02
N LEU A 297 -16.32 -21.26 4.31
CA LEU A 297 -17.63 -21.85 4.51
C LEU A 297 -18.08 -22.56 3.22
N SER A 298 -18.40 -23.85 3.31
CA SER A 298 -18.90 -24.63 2.17
C SER A 298 -20.40 -24.55 2.05
N VAL A 299 -20.93 -24.66 0.83
CA VAL A 299 -22.37 -24.77 0.58
C VAL A 299 -22.80 -26.23 0.69
N ASP A 300 -23.61 -26.55 1.70
CA ASP A 300 -24.23 -27.86 1.81
C ASP A 300 -25.28 -28.09 0.70
N ALA A 301 -25.04 -29.12 -0.08
CA ALA A 301 -25.81 -29.45 -1.28
C ALA A 301 -27.28 -29.75 -1.01
N GLU A 302 -27.59 -30.33 0.15
CA GLU A 302 -28.97 -30.78 0.47
C GLU A 302 -29.81 -29.68 1.09
N THR A 303 -29.16 -28.83 1.91
CA THR A 303 -29.87 -27.79 2.69
C THR A 303 -29.77 -26.41 2.08
N GLY A 304 -28.82 -26.18 1.16
CA GLY A 304 -28.52 -24.85 0.62
C GLY A 304 -28.04 -23.86 1.69
N LYS A 305 -27.34 -24.35 2.72
CA LYS A 305 -26.80 -23.54 3.84
C LYS A 305 -25.30 -23.60 3.88
N LEU A 306 -24.70 -22.59 4.50
CA LEU A 306 -23.27 -22.60 4.78
C LEU A 306 -22.94 -23.53 5.94
N VAL A 307 -21.86 -24.26 5.78
CA VAL A 307 -21.28 -25.13 6.80
C VAL A 307 -19.87 -24.62 7.10
N ASP A 308 -19.57 -24.42 8.38
CA ASP A 308 -18.24 -24.03 8.84
C ASP A 308 -17.29 -25.23 8.72
N ASN A 309 -16.23 -25.08 7.96
CA ASN A 309 -15.18 -26.07 7.78
C ASN A 309 -14.17 -26.07 8.93
N GLU A 310 -14.43 -25.28 9.99
CA GLU A 310 -13.51 -25.12 11.14
C GLU A 310 -12.10 -24.62 10.74
N VAL A 311 -12.03 -23.81 9.68
CA VAL A 311 -10.77 -23.27 9.15
C VAL A 311 -10.83 -21.76 9.14
N ASP A 312 -9.89 -21.16 9.84
CA ASP A 312 -9.69 -19.73 9.91
C ASP A 312 -8.54 -19.35 8.97
N PHE A 313 -8.70 -18.22 8.26
CA PHE A 313 -7.69 -17.65 7.40
C PHE A 313 -7.21 -16.31 7.92
N ASP A 314 -5.99 -15.96 7.58
CA ASP A 314 -5.46 -14.61 7.75
C ASP A 314 -6.28 -13.62 6.89
N ARG A 315 -6.58 -12.44 7.43
CA ARG A 315 -7.35 -11.38 6.73
C ARG A 315 -6.68 -10.87 5.45
N SER A 316 -5.39 -11.13 5.27
CA SER A 316 -4.68 -10.81 4.03
C SER A 316 -5.02 -11.74 2.86
N VAL A 317 -5.72 -12.86 3.12
CA VAL A 317 -6.15 -13.79 2.07
C VAL A 317 -7.45 -13.28 1.45
N TYR A 318 -7.36 -12.57 0.35
CA TYR A 318 -8.51 -11.98 -0.35
C TYR A 318 -8.80 -12.63 -1.72
N ARG A 319 -7.88 -13.45 -2.23
CA ARG A 319 -8.03 -14.12 -3.52
C ARG A 319 -7.57 -15.56 -3.45
N VAL A 320 -8.38 -16.45 -4.02
CA VAL A 320 -8.07 -17.88 -4.17
C VAL A 320 -7.99 -18.25 -5.64
N TYR A 321 -7.16 -19.26 -5.93
CA TYR A 321 -7.00 -19.82 -7.27
C TYR A 321 -7.40 -21.29 -7.24
N PRO A 322 -8.31 -21.75 -8.12
CA PRO A 322 -8.57 -23.18 -8.28
C PRO A 322 -7.26 -23.93 -8.54
N PHE A 323 -6.94 -24.95 -7.77
CA PHE A 323 -5.64 -25.58 -7.86
C PHE A 323 -5.73 -27.05 -8.34
N GLY A 324 -6.42 -27.90 -7.61
CA GLY A 324 -6.58 -29.34 -7.93
C GLY A 324 -5.39 -30.19 -7.45
N GLY A 325 -5.45 -31.48 -7.70
CA GLY A 325 -4.47 -32.46 -7.23
C GLY A 325 -4.61 -32.74 -5.74
N ASP A 326 -3.56 -32.46 -4.97
CA ASP A 326 -3.55 -32.65 -3.50
C ASP A 326 -4.15 -31.45 -2.75
N TYR A 327 -4.62 -30.43 -3.46
CA TYR A 327 -5.14 -29.17 -2.87
C TYR A 327 -6.44 -28.74 -3.54
N ASP A 328 -7.38 -28.25 -2.76
CA ASP A 328 -8.63 -27.67 -3.25
C ASP A 328 -8.40 -26.34 -3.97
N PHE A 329 -7.54 -25.50 -3.39
CA PHE A 329 -7.18 -24.21 -3.98
C PHE A 329 -5.79 -23.77 -3.54
N GLY A 330 -5.26 -22.76 -4.23
CA GLY A 330 -4.07 -22.04 -3.83
C GLY A 330 -4.40 -20.59 -3.47
N TYR A 331 -3.57 -19.97 -2.62
CA TYR A 331 -3.72 -18.57 -2.24
C TYR A 331 -2.39 -17.92 -1.87
N ASN A 332 -2.37 -16.60 -1.92
CA ASN A 332 -1.20 -15.82 -1.52
C ASN A 332 -1.30 -15.40 -0.05
N LYS A 333 -0.18 -15.51 0.67
CA LYS A 333 0.05 -14.90 1.97
C LYS A 333 1.41 -14.18 1.90
N GLY A 334 1.38 -12.85 1.86
CA GLY A 334 2.56 -12.07 1.47
C GLY A 334 3.12 -12.51 0.11
N GLU A 335 4.42 -12.71 0.02
CA GLU A 335 5.10 -13.20 -1.19
C GLU A 335 5.08 -14.74 -1.34
N SER A 336 4.41 -15.44 -0.45
CA SER A 336 4.35 -16.91 -0.46
C SER A 336 3.03 -17.43 -1.02
N PHE A 337 3.12 -18.50 -1.80
CA PHE A 337 1.97 -19.20 -2.35
C PHE A 337 1.75 -20.54 -1.63
N PHE A 338 0.55 -20.73 -1.16
CA PHE A 338 0.14 -21.91 -0.40
C PHE A 338 -0.89 -22.72 -1.17
N GLY A 339 -0.81 -24.05 -1.07
CA GLY A 339 -1.88 -24.97 -1.39
C GLY A 339 -2.66 -25.31 -0.13
N PHE A 340 -3.97 -25.36 -0.23
CA PHE A 340 -4.87 -25.66 0.86
C PHE A 340 -5.69 -26.93 0.59
N ASP A 341 -5.73 -27.84 1.54
CA ASP A 341 -6.54 -29.07 1.56
C ASP A 341 -7.69 -28.87 2.55
N ALA A 342 -8.90 -28.68 2.04
CA ALA A 342 -10.09 -28.39 2.85
C ALA A 342 -10.53 -29.59 3.71
N ASP A 343 -10.26 -30.82 3.28
CA ASP A 343 -10.61 -32.03 4.03
C ASP A 343 -9.81 -32.16 5.33
N THR A 344 -8.55 -31.73 5.29
CA THR A 344 -7.64 -31.86 6.45
C THR A 344 -7.37 -30.53 7.15
N GLY A 345 -7.80 -29.40 6.57
CA GLY A 345 -7.50 -28.06 7.06
C GLY A 345 -6.01 -27.69 6.98
N LYS A 346 -5.25 -28.37 6.11
CA LYS A 346 -3.81 -28.22 6.05
C LYS A 346 -3.39 -27.28 4.95
N GLU A 347 -2.62 -26.25 5.33
CA GLU A 347 -1.88 -25.43 4.37
C GLU A 347 -0.47 -25.98 4.12
N THR A 348 0.02 -25.82 2.91
CA THR A 348 1.38 -26.20 2.52
C THR A 348 1.97 -25.10 1.67
N LYS A 349 3.07 -24.50 2.11
CA LYS A 349 3.83 -23.52 1.32
C LYS A 349 4.41 -24.22 0.08
N LEU A 350 4.05 -23.76 -1.10
CA LEU A 350 4.48 -24.33 -2.37
C LEU A 350 5.71 -23.61 -2.91
N LEU A 351 5.70 -22.27 -2.86
CA LEU A 351 6.78 -21.44 -3.37
C LEU A 351 6.71 -20.03 -2.74
N THR A 352 7.76 -19.24 -2.98
CA THR A 352 7.78 -17.79 -2.77
C THR A 352 7.92 -17.17 -4.15
N TRP A 353 6.92 -16.38 -4.58
CA TRP A 353 6.83 -15.84 -5.93
C TRP A 353 8.07 -15.07 -6.35
N ILE A 354 8.51 -14.13 -5.51
CA ILE A 354 9.68 -13.31 -5.79
C ILE A 354 10.95 -14.15 -5.97
N ASN A 355 11.06 -15.26 -5.26
CA ASN A 355 12.20 -16.18 -5.38
C ASN A 355 12.11 -17.10 -6.61
N CYS A 356 10.97 -17.08 -7.30
CA CYS A 356 10.79 -17.67 -8.62
C CYS A 356 10.88 -16.63 -9.75
N ASP A 357 11.29 -15.37 -9.43
CA ASP A 357 11.36 -14.24 -10.35
C ASP A 357 10.00 -13.85 -10.97
N VAL A 358 8.91 -14.01 -10.18
CA VAL A 358 7.53 -13.71 -10.55
C VAL A 358 6.90 -12.74 -9.55
N ASP A 359 6.12 -11.78 -10.02
CA ASP A 359 5.24 -10.99 -9.17
C ASP A 359 3.89 -11.73 -8.99
N GLY A 360 3.70 -12.33 -7.83
CA GLY A 360 2.49 -13.10 -7.52
C GLY A 360 1.20 -12.26 -7.48
N ASN A 361 1.31 -10.94 -7.31
CA ASN A 361 0.14 -10.04 -7.23
C ASN A 361 -0.36 -9.60 -8.62
N SER A 362 0.50 -9.68 -9.65
CA SER A 362 0.15 -9.30 -11.03
C SER A 362 -0.48 -10.44 -11.83
N LEU A 363 -0.65 -11.64 -11.23
CA LEU A 363 -1.13 -12.81 -11.94
C LEU A 363 -2.64 -12.74 -12.18
N SER A 364 -3.06 -12.91 -13.43
CA SER A 364 -4.47 -13.05 -13.81
C SER A 364 -4.99 -14.50 -13.72
N GLY A 365 -4.09 -15.48 -13.65
CA GLY A 365 -4.42 -16.89 -13.47
C GLY A 365 -3.23 -17.72 -13.00
N VAL A 366 -3.49 -18.78 -12.23
CA VAL A 366 -2.50 -19.75 -11.74
C VAL A 366 -3.06 -21.14 -11.99
N PHE A 367 -2.38 -21.95 -12.77
CA PHE A 367 -2.88 -23.25 -13.25
C PHE A 367 -1.86 -24.35 -13.01
N PRO A 368 -2.06 -25.22 -12.03
CA PRO A 368 -1.20 -26.37 -11.80
C PRO A 368 -1.32 -27.38 -12.94
N GLN A 369 -0.21 -28.05 -13.23
CA GLN A 369 -0.11 -29.07 -14.27
C GLN A 369 0.11 -30.45 -13.64
N GLU A 370 -0.31 -31.50 -14.33
CA GLU A 370 -0.19 -32.89 -13.84
C GLU A 370 1.27 -33.30 -13.52
N ASN A 371 2.25 -32.70 -14.16
CA ASN A 371 3.67 -32.95 -13.95
C ASN A 371 4.26 -32.20 -12.74
N GLY A 372 3.44 -31.41 -12.05
CA GLY A 372 3.83 -30.60 -10.89
C GLY A 372 4.38 -29.22 -11.28
N ASP A 373 4.43 -28.84 -12.54
CA ASP A 373 4.69 -27.48 -12.98
C ASP A 373 3.48 -26.57 -12.70
N ILE A 374 3.68 -25.26 -12.72
CA ILE A 374 2.59 -24.28 -12.56
C ILE A 374 2.68 -23.31 -13.76
N VAL A 375 1.55 -23.10 -14.41
CA VAL A 375 1.43 -22.09 -15.48
C VAL A 375 0.69 -20.87 -14.93
N CYS A 376 1.24 -19.69 -15.19
CA CYS A 376 0.64 -18.43 -14.76
C CYS A 376 0.49 -17.48 -15.94
N LEU A 377 -0.43 -16.54 -15.84
CA LEU A 377 -0.62 -15.44 -16.76
C LEU A 377 -0.37 -14.11 -16.10
N THR A 378 0.35 -13.21 -16.77
CA THR A 378 0.56 -11.85 -16.30
C THR A 378 0.59 -10.87 -17.47
N THR A 379 0.23 -9.62 -17.19
CA THR A 379 0.37 -8.49 -18.11
C THR A 379 1.30 -7.46 -17.46
N GLU A 380 2.38 -7.11 -18.14
CA GLU A 380 3.27 -6.03 -17.72
C GLU A 380 2.90 -4.75 -18.47
N TYR A 381 2.79 -3.63 -17.76
CA TYR A 381 2.49 -2.31 -18.31
C TYR A 381 3.79 -1.54 -18.50
N GLY A 382 4.05 -1.12 -19.73
CA GLY A 382 5.24 -0.33 -20.06
C GLY A 382 5.09 1.15 -19.71
N ASN A 383 6.20 1.82 -19.46
CA ASN A 383 6.25 3.24 -19.07
C ASN A 383 5.68 4.20 -20.14
N GLU A 384 5.62 3.80 -21.40
CA GLU A 384 5.12 4.59 -22.54
C GLU A 384 3.68 4.22 -22.94
N GLY A 385 2.98 3.43 -22.08
CA GLY A 385 1.57 3.08 -22.27
C GLY A 385 1.32 1.82 -23.12
N GLY A 386 2.33 0.96 -23.33
CA GLY A 386 2.14 -0.36 -23.95
C GLY A 386 1.92 -1.45 -22.92
N THR A 387 1.29 -2.56 -23.32
CA THR A 387 1.14 -3.78 -22.53
C THR A 387 1.91 -4.92 -23.14
N THR A 388 2.56 -5.75 -22.32
CA THR A 388 3.18 -7.01 -22.76
C THR A 388 2.57 -8.16 -21.97
N ASN A 389 2.02 -9.13 -22.68
CA ASN A 389 1.35 -10.27 -22.07
C ASN A 389 2.30 -11.47 -22.02
N TYR A 390 2.41 -12.11 -20.87
CA TYR A 390 3.27 -13.28 -20.68
C TYR A 390 2.51 -14.49 -20.16
N LEU A 391 2.84 -15.64 -20.73
CA LEU A 391 2.66 -16.93 -20.11
C LEU A 391 3.95 -17.28 -19.36
N ILE A 392 3.84 -17.58 -18.08
CA ILE A 392 4.95 -17.97 -17.23
C ILE A 392 4.80 -19.46 -16.92
N SER A 393 5.78 -20.26 -17.34
CA SER A 393 5.87 -21.65 -16.94
C SER A 393 6.86 -21.77 -15.78
N LEU A 394 6.36 -22.06 -14.58
CA LEU A 394 7.15 -22.41 -13.41
C LEU A 394 7.48 -23.89 -13.45
N VAL A 395 8.67 -24.21 -13.93
CA VAL A 395 9.10 -25.60 -14.10
C VAL A 395 9.69 -26.13 -12.80
N LYS A 396 9.09 -27.20 -12.27
CA LYS A 396 9.57 -27.88 -11.06
C LYS A 396 10.89 -28.62 -11.38
N THR A 397 11.99 -28.00 -11.01
CA THR A 397 13.34 -28.42 -11.39
C THR A 397 14.10 -28.94 -10.15
N PRO A 398 14.75 -30.13 -10.24
CA PRO A 398 15.65 -30.59 -9.17
C PRO A 398 16.68 -29.51 -8.83
N TYR A 399 16.90 -29.26 -7.55
CA TYR A 399 17.70 -28.11 -7.09
C TYR A 399 19.14 -28.11 -7.63
N ASP A 400 19.72 -29.30 -7.80
CA ASP A 400 21.08 -29.49 -8.37
C ASP A 400 21.17 -29.22 -9.91
N GLN A 401 20.02 -29.03 -10.57
CA GLN A 401 19.94 -28.71 -11.99
C GLN A 401 19.55 -27.23 -12.25
N VAL A 402 19.22 -26.48 -11.20
CA VAL A 402 18.95 -25.05 -11.30
C VAL A 402 20.24 -24.30 -11.64
N PRO A 403 20.23 -23.37 -12.62
CA PRO A 403 21.39 -22.51 -12.87
C PRO A 403 21.84 -21.80 -11.59
N GLN A 404 23.08 -22.01 -11.18
CA GLN A 404 23.60 -21.46 -9.95
C GLN A 404 24.09 -20.04 -10.20
N LYS A 405 23.37 -19.06 -9.70
CA LYS A 405 23.84 -17.69 -9.49
C LYS A 405 24.28 -17.53 -8.04
N THR A 406 25.22 -16.63 -7.78
CA THR A 406 25.55 -16.26 -6.40
C THR A 406 24.37 -15.53 -5.78
N THR A 407 23.87 -16.05 -4.67
CA THR A 407 22.68 -15.50 -4.00
C THR A 407 23.09 -14.45 -2.99
N LEU A 408 22.46 -13.28 -3.08
CA LEU A 408 22.42 -12.23 -2.07
C LEU A 408 21.11 -12.35 -1.31
N THR A 409 21.15 -12.45 0.01
CA THR A 409 19.95 -12.48 0.84
C THR A 409 19.51 -11.07 1.17
N LEU A 410 18.26 -10.73 0.86
CA LEU A 410 17.61 -9.48 1.27
C LEU A 410 16.54 -9.78 2.32
N ALA A 411 16.61 -9.14 3.48
CA ALA A 411 15.56 -9.25 4.49
C ALA A 411 14.73 -7.97 4.59
N CYS A 412 13.42 -8.16 4.77
CA CYS A 412 12.44 -7.11 4.99
C CYS A 412 11.36 -7.56 5.96
N THR A 413 10.55 -6.63 6.42
CA THR A 413 9.35 -6.85 7.23
C THR A 413 8.09 -6.38 6.52
N GLY A 414 8.09 -6.50 5.22
CA GLY A 414 7.13 -6.09 4.22
C GLY A 414 7.86 -5.61 2.98
N LEU A 415 7.54 -6.20 1.85
CA LEU A 415 8.20 -5.88 0.58
C LEU A 415 7.40 -4.85 -0.19
N ASP A 416 7.97 -3.66 -0.32
CA ASP A 416 7.41 -2.59 -1.15
C ASP A 416 7.35 -3.00 -2.64
N TYR A 417 6.29 -2.55 -3.34
CA TYR A 417 6.08 -2.88 -4.76
C TYR A 417 7.23 -2.42 -5.66
N THR A 418 7.78 -1.23 -5.41
CA THR A 418 8.87 -0.68 -6.23
C THR A 418 10.16 -1.47 -6.02
N VAL A 419 10.44 -1.88 -4.78
CA VAL A 419 11.58 -2.76 -4.46
C VAL A 419 11.42 -4.12 -5.10
N LYS A 420 10.21 -4.69 -5.06
CA LYS A 420 9.89 -5.96 -5.73
C LYS A 420 10.20 -5.89 -7.22
N SER A 421 9.75 -4.85 -7.90
CA SER A 421 10.00 -4.66 -9.33
C SER A 421 11.49 -4.62 -9.67
N GLU A 422 12.30 -3.91 -8.87
CA GLU A 422 13.75 -3.84 -9.07
C GLU A 422 14.48 -5.15 -8.74
N ILE A 423 14.00 -5.94 -7.76
CA ILE A 423 14.51 -7.30 -7.50
C ILE A 423 14.26 -8.20 -8.70
N LEU A 424 13.05 -8.21 -9.25
CA LEU A 424 12.71 -9.00 -10.43
C LEU A 424 13.58 -8.62 -11.63
N LYS A 425 13.75 -7.32 -11.86
CA LYS A 425 14.60 -6.78 -12.92
C LYS A 425 16.06 -7.19 -12.72
N PHE A 426 16.61 -7.04 -11.51
CA PHE A 426 17.96 -7.45 -11.18
C PHE A 426 18.18 -8.94 -11.41
N ASN A 427 17.28 -9.78 -10.89
CA ASN A 427 17.37 -11.23 -11.02
C ASN A 427 17.32 -11.73 -12.49
N ARG A 428 16.53 -11.04 -13.33
CA ARG A 428 16.44 -11.37 -14.76
C ARG A 428 17.67 -10.90 -15.55
N MET A 429 18.19 -9.72 -15.24
CA MET A 429 19.25 -9.08 -16.05
C MET A 429 20.67 -9.45 -15.61
N ASP A 430 20.92 -9.68 -14.32
CA ASP A 430 22.25 -10.03 -13.82
C ASP A 430 22.57 -11.50 -14.09
N GLY A 431 23.70 -11.75 -14.76
CA GLY A 431 24.10 -13.11 -15.13
C GLY A 431 24.68 -13.93 -13.99
N ASP A 432 25.28 -13.28 -13.00
CA ASP A 432 26.14 -13.90 -11.96
C ASP A 432 25.48 -13.92 -10.59
N TYR A 433 24.57 -12.96 -10.32
CA TYR A 433 23.95 -12.76 -9.00
C TYR A 433 22.44 -12.81 -9.07
N ARG A 434 21.84 -13.14 -7.95
CA ARG A 434 20.40 -13.02 -7.72
C ARG A 434 20.13 -12.59 -6.29
N ILE A 435 18.99 -11.94 -6.06
CA ILE A 435 18.48 -11.61 -4.74
C ILE A 435 17.42 -12.64 -4.34
N GLU A 436 17.61 -13.22 -3.15
CA GLU A 436 16.62 -14.06 -2.47
C GLU A 436 16.02 -13.26 -1.31
N VAL A 437 14.71 -13.08 -1.36
CA VAL A 437 13.98 -12.34 -0.35
C VAL A 437 13.62 -13.23 0.83
N ARG A 438 13.83 -12.71 2.04
CA ARG A 438 13.32 -13.22 3.30
C ARG A 438 12.37 -12.18 3.88
N ASP A 439 11.09 -12.36 3.63
CA ASP A 439 10.06 -11.47 4.13
C ASP A 439 9.59 -11.95 5.49
N TYR A 440 9.94 -11.20 6.52
CA TYR A 440 9.58 -11.50 7.89
C TYR A 440 8.16 -11.07 8.25
N SER A 441 7.46 -10.33 7.38
CA SER A 441 6.04 -10.02 7.58
C SER A 441 5.17 -11.28 7.65
N GLU A 442 5.63 -12.41 7.10
CA GLU A 442 4.94 -13.70 7.21
C GLU A 442 4.75 -14.20 8.65
N TYR A 443 5.51 -13.63 9.61
CA TYR A 443 5.39 -13.96 11.04
C TYR A 443 4.44 -13.04 11.80
N ASN A 444 3.96 -11.97 11.18
CA ASN A 444 2.98 -11.08 11.78
C ASN A 444 1.64 -11.80 11.96
N THR A 445 0.92 -11.42 13.00
CA THR A 445 -0.42 -11.93 13.29
C THR A 445 -1.35 -10.75 13.55
N ASP A 446 -2.65 -10.97 13.53
CA ASP A 446 -3.65 -9.94 13.88
C ASP A 446 -3.48 -9.43 15.33
N GLU A 447 -2.86 -10.22 16.21
CA GLU A 447 -2.58 -9.84 17.60
C GLU A 447 -1.22 -9.13 17.75
N ASP A 448 -0.26 -9.38 16.83
CA ASP A 448 1.08 -8.78 16.86
C ASP A 448 1.60 -8.51 15.44
N TYR A 449 1.35 -7.31 14.94
CA TYR A 449 1.85 -6.81 13.64
C TYR A 449 3.36 -6.57 13.61
N THR A 450 4.07 -6.76 14.72
CA THR A 450 5.49 -6.50 14.87
C THR A 450 6.31 -7.77 15.12
N ALA A 451 5.68 -8.92 15.12
CA ALA A 451 6.34 -10.21 15.38
C ALA A 451 7.46 -10.50 14.37
N GLY A 452 7.29 -10.12 13.11
CA GLY A 452 8.30 -10.23 12.06
C GLY A 452 9.54 -9.38 12.36
N ASN A 453 9.35 -8.10 12.77
CA ASN A 453 10.45 -7.22 13.17
C ASN A 453 11.22 -7.81 14.35
N THR A 454 10.50 -8.24 15.39
CA THR A 454 11.10 -8.85 16.59
C THR A 454 11.93 -10.08 16.24
N LYS A 455 11.44 -10.92 15.32
CA LYS A 455 12.15 -12.10 14.85
C LYS A 455 13.41 -11.72 14.09
N LEU A 456 13.33 -10.81 13.12
CA LEU A 456 14.47 -10.34 12.33
C LEU A 456 15.55 -9.73 13.24
N ILE A 457 15.18 -8.83 14.16
CA ILE A 457 16.09 -8.22 15.14
C ILE A 457 16.78 -9.30 15.98
N THR A 458 16.05 -10.33 16.42
CA THR A 458 16.60 -11.43 17.22
C THR A 458 17.60 -12.24 16.41
N GLU A 459 17.34 -12.57 15.16
CA GLU A 459 18.22 -13.32 14.29
C GLU A 459 19.49 -12.54 13.94
N ILE A 460 19.39 -11.23 13.68
CA ILE A 460 20.55 -10.32 13.50
C ILE A 460 21.39 -10.32 14.77
N GLY A 461 20.77 -10.16 15.94
CA GLY A 461 21.45 -10.20 17.23
C GLY A 461 22.16 -11.51 17.52
N ALA A 462 21.67 -12.63 16.97
CA ALA A 462 22.30 -13.95 17.03
C ALA A 462 23.42 -14.15 15.97
N GLY A 463 23.68 -13.15 15.13
CA GLY A 463 24.74 -13.18 14.11
C GLY A 463 24.29 -13.69 12.73
N ALA A 464 22.99 -13.93 12.54
CA ALA A 464 22.42 -14.31 11.23
C ALA A 464 22.02 -13.04 10.44
N VAL A 465 23.04 -12.26 10.03
CA VAL A 465 22.81 -10.98 9.32
C VAL A 465 22.68 -11.24 7.82
N PRO A 466 21.55 -10.88 7.18
CA PRO A 466 21.37 -10.94 5.73
C PRO A 466 22.35 -10.02 4.99
N ASP A 467 22.58 -10.24 3.69
CA ASP A 467 23.52 -9.42 2.89
C ASP A 467 23.02 -7.99 2.70
N ILE A 468 21.69 -7.84 2.45
CA ILE A 468 20.98 -6.57 2.28
C ILE A 468 19.80 -6.54 3.26
N LEU A 469 19.58 -5.40 3.89
CA LEU A 469 18.43 -5.17 4.75
C LEU A 469 17.61 -3.98 4.24
N ILE A 470 16.29 -4.15 4.24
CA ILE A 470 15.35 -3.01 4.22
C ILE A 470 15.21 -2.54 5.66
N THR A 471 15.51 -1.26 5.89
CA THR A 471 15.76 -0.74 7.24
C THR A 471 14.51 -0.30 7.99
N ASN A 472 13.36 -0.27 7.33
CA ASN A 472 12.11 0.18 7.92
C ASN A 472 11.74 -0.65 9.16
N GLY A 473 11.50 0.05 10.28
CA GLY A 473 11.16 -0.59 11.55
C GLY A 473 12.31 -1.28 12.27
N LEU A 474 13.56 -1.13 11.80
CA LEU A 474 14.74 -1.68 12.45
C LEU A 474 15.49 -0.61 13.27
N PRO A 475 16.15 -0.99 14.38
CA PRO A 475 16.95 -0.08 15.20
C PRO A 475 18.32 0.18 14.54
N ILE A 476 18.33 1.03 13.53
CA ILE A 476 19.50 1.26 12.64
C ILE A 476 20.70 1.77 13.41
N ASP A 477 20.51 2.73 14.31
CA ASP A 477 21.59 3.34 15.08
C ASP A 477 22.30 2.30 15.97
N THR A 478 21.49 1.45 16.63
CA THR A 478 21.99 0.32 17.41
C THR A 478 22.80 -0.66 16.56
N PHE A 479 22.29 -1.02 15.38
CA PHE A 479 22.97 -1.96 14.49
C PHE A 479 24.24 -1.37 13.90
N SER A 480 24.23 -0.08 13.57
CA SER A 480 25.39 0.68 13.10
C SER A 480 26.48 0.75 14.16
N ALA A 481 26.12 1.08 15.41
CA ALA A 481 27.04 1.14 16.54
C ALA A 481 27.69 -0.24 16.83
N ARG A 482 26.98 -1.34 16.60
CA ARG A 482 27.50 -2.71 16.72
C ARG A 482 28.33 -3.16 15.51
N GLY A 483 28.43 -2.33 14.47
CA GLY A 483 29.23 -2.64 13.29
C GLY A 483 28.60 -3.71 12.38
N TYR A 484 27.27 -3.86 12.38
CA TYR A 484 26.61 -4.80 11.49
C TYR A 484 26.53 -4.30 10.05
N PHE A 485 26.66 -2.99 9.82
CA PHE A 485 26.51 -2.38 8.50
C PHE A 485 27.84 -1.84 7.96
N THR A 486 27.97 -1.91 6.65
CA THR A 486 29.08 -1.37 5.87
C THR A 486 28.89 0.14 5.67
N ASP A 487 30.00 0.89 5.74
CA ASP A 487 30.00 2.32 5.36
C ASP A 487 29.85 2.45 3.84
N LEU A 488 28.75 3.05 3.40
CA LEU A 488 28.37 3.19 2.00
C LEU A 488 29.14 4.29 1.26
N TRP A 489 29.81 5.21 1.98
CA TRP A 489 30.52 6.32 1.34
C TRP A 489 31.57 5.86 0.33
N SER A 490 32.28 4.79 0.63
CA SER A 490 33.30 4.27 -0.29
C SER A 490 32.70 3.72 -1.60
N PHE A 491 31.48 3.18 -1.56
CA PHE A 491 30.78 2.69 -2.75
C PHE A 491 30.21 3.85 -3.57
N ILE A 492 29.61 4.85 -2.92
CA ILE A 492 29.11 6.07 -3.57
C ILE A 492 30.24 6.77 -4.30
N ASP A 493 31.39 6.97 -3.65
CA ASP A 493 32.55 7.68 -4.23
C ASP A 493 33.15 6.93 -5.43
N ALA A 494 33.05 5.60 -5.44
CA ALA A 494 33.59 4.76 -6.50
C ALA A 494 32.59 4.54 -7.66
N ASP A 495 31.32 4.82 -7.47
CA ASP A 495 30.25 4.58 -8.46
C ASP A 495 30.24 5.68 -9.53
N ALA A 496 30.88 5.38 -10.68
CA ALA A 496 30.97 6.28 -11.81
C ALA A 496 29.62 6.48 -12.55
N GLU A 497 28.69 5.51 -12.44
CA GLU A 497 27.38 5.62 -13.06
C GLU A 497 26.47 6.54 -12.25
N LEU A 498 26.58 6.48 -10.91
CA LEU A 498 25.88 7.39 -10.02
C LEU A 498 26.48 8.83 -10.08
N GLY A 499 27.78 8.95 -10.28
CA GLY A 499 28.48 10.23 -10.32
C GLY A 499 29.05 10.68 -8.95
N GLY A 500 29.10 9.77 -7.96
CA GLY A 500 29.64 10.04 -6.63
C GLY A 500 28.72 10.87 -5.73
N ARG A 501 29.29 11.42 -4.64
CA ARG A 501 28.52 12.20 -3.64
C ARG A 501 27.88 13.44 -4.21
N GLU A 502 28.51 14.08 -5.20
CA GLU A 502 28.01 15.32 -5.81
C GLU A 502 26.68 15.10 -6.56
N ALA A 503 26.41 13.87 -6.96
CA ALA A 503 25.16 13.48 -7.60
C ALA A 503 23.97 13.32 -6.62
N LEU A 504 24.21 13.49 -5.32
CA LEU A 504 23.21 13.29 -4.27
C LEU A 504 22.98 14.58 -3.47
N VAL A 505 21.86 14.65 -2.75
CA VAL A 505 21.49 15.81 -1.91
C VAL A 505 22.25 15.73 -0.58
N GLU A 506 23.40 16.42 -0.53
CA GLU A 506 24.35 16.37 0.57
C GLU A 506 23.77 16.68 1.95
N PRO A 507 22.93 17.74 2.16
CA PRO A 507 22.38 18.04 3.49
C PRO A 507 21.64 16.84 4.09
N PHE A 508 20.82 16.14 3.29
CA PHE A 508 20.10 14.95 3.71
C PHE A 508 21.06 13.81 4.09
N LEU A 509 22.05 13.51 3.24
CA LEU A 509 23.02 12.45 3.52
C LEU A 509 23.84 12.72 4.77
N ASN A 510 24.19 13.99 5.03
CA ASN A 510 24.86 14.36 6.25
C ASN A 510 24.01 14.12 7.50
N ALA A 511 22.70 14.40 7.41
CA ALA A 511 21.76 14.22 8.51
C ALA A 511 21.51 12.74 8.86
N ILE A 512 21.61 11.81 7.90
CA ILE A 512 21.49 10.37 8.14
C ILE A 512 22.84 9.68 8.40
N SER A 513 23.96 10.42 8.34
CA SER A 513 25.30 9.90 8.64
C SER A 513 25.54 9.86 10.14
N GLN A 514 26.12 8.77 10.63
CA GLN A 514 26.51 8.57 12.01
C GLN A 514 28.06 8.57 12.11
N ASP A 515 28.65 9.45 12.92
CA ASP A 515 30.11 9.60 13.07
C ASP A 515 30.88 9.76 11.73
N GLY A 516 30.24 10.44 10.76
CA GLY A 516 30.80 10.69 9.42
C GLY A 516 30.76 9.47 8.49
N LYS A 517 30.04 8.42 8.85
CA LYS A 517 29.78 7.22 8.05
C LYS A 517 28.32 7.11 7.65
N LEU A 518 28.07 6.57 6.48
CA LEU A 518 26.76 6.35 5.94
C LEU A 518 26.45 4.86 5.96
N TYR A 519 25.65 4.40 6.91
CA TYR A 519 25.36 2.97 7.09
C TYR A 519 24.11 2.49 6.36
N TRP A 520 23.26 3.41 5.95
CA TRP A 520 22.06 3.14 5.19
C TRP A 520 21.73 4.31 4.26
N ILE A 521 20.89 4.07 3.27
CA ILE A 521 20.47 5.09 2.31
C ILE A 521 19.03 4.80 1.87
N THR A 522 18.31 5.84 1.48
CA THR A 522 16.96 5.75 0.90
C THR A 522 16.90 6.55 -0.40
N ASN A 523 15.82 6.42 -1.15
CA ASN A 523 15.66 7.07 -2.45
C ASN A 523 14.95 8.43 -2.39
N SER A 524 14.27 8.75 -1.27
CA SER A 524 13.59 10.05 -1.11
C SER A 524 13.57 10.52 0.34
N PHE A 525 13.29 11.80 0.53
CA PHE A 525 13.13 12.39 1.84
C PHE A 525 12.00 13.42 1.86
N ASN A 526 11.50 13.69 3.06
CA ASN A 526 10.57 14.76 3.37
C ASN A 526 11.20 15.70 4.40
N LEU A 527 10.71 16.93 4.42
CA LEU A 527 11.09 17.93 5.41
C LEU A 527 9.92 18.15 6.36
N VAL A 528 10.09 17.84 7.63
CA VAL A 528 9.07 18.06 8.68
C VAL A 528 9.46 19.28 9.49
N THR A 529 8.54 20.24 9.66
CA THR A 529 8.82 21.49 10.34
C THR A 529 7.54 22.13 10.88
N LEU A 530 7.67 23.21 11.65
CA LEU A 530 6.56 24.09 11.99
C LEU A 530 6.51 25.28 11.02
N ALA A 531 5.30 25.63 10.60
CA ALA A 531 5.01 26.84 9.86
C ALA A 531 4.16 27.81 10.70
N GLY A 532 4.41 29.11 10.53
CA GLY A 532 3.65 30.13 11.23
C GLY A 532 3.60 31.45 10.46
N PRO A 533 2.71 32.40 10.86
CA PRO A 533 2.61 33.71 10.21
C PRO A 533 3.89 34.51 10.45
N SER A 534 4.57 34.94 9.36
CA SER A 534 5.85 35.66 9.41
C SER A 534 5.81 36.92 10.29
N SER A 535 4.65 37.53 10.43
CA SER A 535 4.44 38.73 11.28
C SER A 535 4.59 38.47 12.77
N ILE A 536 4.44 37.19 13.20
CA ILE A 536 4.53 36.79 14.61
C ILE A 536 5.81 35.98 14.85
N VAL A 537 6.09 34.98 14.01
CA VAL A 537 7.22 34.07 14.21
C VAL A 537 8.55 34.61 13.63
N GLY A 538 8.50 35.68 12.84
CA GLY A 538 9.67 36.19 12.12
C GLY A 538 9.86 35.57 10.74
N THR A 539 10.94 35.88 10.05
CA THR A 539 11.22 35.46 8.66
C THR A 539 12.39 34.49 8.53
N GLU A 540 13.15 34.27 9.60
CA GLU A 540 14.31 33.40 9.62
C GLU A 540 14.00 32.08 10.29
N PRO A 541 14.33 30.91 9.68
CA PRO A 541 14.12 29.61 10.30
C PRO A 541 15.09 29.38 11.47
N GLY A 542 14.66 28.54 12.40
CA GLY A 542 15.45 28.16 13.57
C GLY A 542 15.29 29.19 14.71
N TRP A 543 14.46 28.91 15.67
CA TRP A 543 14.18 29.74 16.83
C TRP A 543 14.42 28.98 18.13
N THR A 544 14.58 29.74 19.21
CA THR A 544 14.74 29.22 20.56
C THR A 544 13.41 29.10 21.27
N TYR A 545 13.37 28.44 22.43
CA TYR A 545 12.19 28.48 23.30
C TYR A 545 11.85 29.91 23.74
N ASP A 546 12.85 30.77 23.96
CA ASP A 546 12.61 32.18 24.32
C ASP A 546 11.88 32.93 23.19
N ASP A 547 12.30 32.73 21.95
CA ASP A 547 11.63 33.29 20.76
C ASP A 547 10.21 32.74 20.61
N PHE A 548 10.04 31.46 20.83
CA PHE A 548 8.74 30.80 20.81
C PHE A 548 7.79 31.39 21.86
N TYR A 549 8.22 31.54 23.11
CA TYR A 549 7.40 32.15 24.16
C TYR A 549 7.10 33.62 23.86
N ALA A 550 8.06 34.37 23.27
CA ALA A 550 7.81 35.74 22.82
C ALA A 550 6.77 35.83 21.68
N ALA A 551 6.67 34.80 20.84
CA ALA A 551 5.62 34.69 19.83
C ALA A 551 4.24 34.40 20.46
N LEU A 552 4.18 33.55 21.49
CA LEU A 552 2.94 33.30 22.23
C LEU A 552 2.39 34.55 22.90
N ASP A 553 3.25 35.45 23.41
CA ASP A 553 2.84 36.73 23.98
C ASP A 553 2.13 37.65 22.98
N GLN A 554 2.32 37.41 21.66
CA GLN A 554 1.68 38.14 20.57
C GLN A 554 0.44 37.44 20.03
N MET A 555 0.14 36.25 20.52
CA MET A 555 -0.96 35.43 20.02
C MET A 555 -2.32 36.07 20.37
N PRO A 556 -3.30 36.08 19.47
CA PRO A 556 -4.65 36.57 19.76
C PRO A 556 -5.30 35.78 20.91
N GLU A 557 -6.17 36.48 21.67
CA GLU A 557 -6.92 35.81 22.75
C GLU A 557 -7.84 34.72 22.20
N GLY A 558 -7.74 33.50 22.74
CA GLY A 558 -8.51 32.32 22.32
C GLY A 558 -7.90 31.57 21.12
N CYS A 559 -6.72 31.99 20.65
CA CYS A 559 -5.96 31.26 19.65
C CYS A 559 -5.26 30.05 20.28
N GLU A 560 -5.27 28.91 19.58
CA GLU A 560 -4.51 27.71 19.96
C GLU A 560 -3.13 27.71 19.30
N ILE A 561 -2.19 27.01 19.91
CA ILE A 561 -0.80 26.98 19.43
C ILE A 561 -0.68 26.13 18.16
N LEU A 562 -1.28 24.95 18.18
CA LEU A 562 -1.27 23.93 17.13
C LEU A 562 -2.70 23.47 16.82
N SER A 563 -2.84 22.46 15.99
CA SER A 563 -4.11 21.86 15.57
C SER A 563 -5.03 21.54 16.75
N LEU A 564 -6.32 21.64 16.49
CA LEU A 564 -7.36 21.27 17.48
C LEU A 564 -7.10 19.86 18.03
N GLY A 565 -7.27 19.70 19.32
CA GLY A 565 -7.11 18.41 19.99
C GLY A 565 -5.64 18.00 20.22
N THR A 566 -4.68 18.88 19.92
CA THR A 566 -3.28 18.63 20.25
C THR A 566 -3.11 18.53 21.78
N THR A 567 -2.60 17.37 22.24
CA THR A 567 -2.39 17.08 23.66
C THR A 567 -0.91 17.04 24.02
N LYS A 568 -0.58 16.98 25.32
CA LYS A 568 0.79 16.78 25.82
C LYS A 568 1.44 15.57 25.16
N GLN A 569 0.71 14.45 25.06
CA GLN A 569 1.22 13.22 24.48
C GLN A 569 1.48 13.39 22.98
N SER A 570 0.52 13.94 22.22
CA SER A 570 0.68 14.08 20.76
C SER A 570 1.80 15.08 20.40
N VAL A 571 1.98 16.14 21.18
CA VAL A 571 3.12 17.06 20.99
C VAL A 571 4.44 16.37 21.32
N PHE A 572 4.49 15.64 22.41
CA PHE A 572 5.69 14.90 22.77
C PHE A 572 6.05 13.90 21.67
N ASP A 573 5.08 13.12 21.19
CA ASP A 573 5.31 12.12 20.15
C ASP A 573 5.73 12.74 18.81
N SER A 574 5.12 13.87 18.43
CA SER A 574 5.39 14.49 17.13
C SER A 574 6.65 15.38 17.11
N ILE A 575 6.94 16.10 18.19
CA ILE A 575 8.05 17.07 18.24
C ILE A 575 9.25 16.48 18.98
N CYS A 576 9.01 15.84 20.10
CA CYS A 576 10.07 15.36 20.97
C CYS A 576 10.74 14.10 20.44
N ASN A 577 9.94 13.15 19.92
CA ASN A 577 10.49 11.92 19.35
C ASN A 577 11.35 12.18 18.11
N LEU A 578 11.05 13.21 17.34
CA LEU A 578 11.89 13.62 16.20
C LEU A 578 13.30 14.06 16.61
N ASN A 579 13.51 14.39 17.87
CA ASN A 579 14.80 14.92 18.38
C ASN A 579 15.46 14.02 19.45
N LEU A 580 14.92 12.84 19.77
CA LEU A 580 15.45 11.98 20.84
C LEU A 580 16.89 11.55 20.60
N ASP A 581 17.27 11.29 19.36
CA ASP A 581 18.62 10.88 19.00
C ASP A 581 19.68 11.95 19.28
N SER A 582 19.29 13.23 19.39
CA SER A 582 20.22 14.30 19.80
C SER A 582 20.68 14.18 21.25
N PHE A 583 19.96 13.41 22.08
CA PHE A 583 20.31 13.14 23.48
C PHE A 583 21.12 11.86 23.67
N VAL A 584 21.51 11.16 22.60
CA VAL A 584 22.26 9.90 22.65
C VAL A 584 23.50 9.97 21.77
N ASP A 585 24.63 9.63 22.32
CA ASP A 585 25.87 9.37 21.57
C ASP A 585 26.10 7.86 21.51
N TRP A 586 25.64 7.23 20.43
CA TRP A 586 25.80 5.79 20.21
C TRP A 586 27.28 5.40 20.06
N GLY A 587 28.14 6.30 19.55
CA GLY A 587 29.59 6.07 19.38
C GLY A 587 30.30 5.94 20.72
N THR A 588 29.97 6.79 21.69
CA THR A 588 30.53 6.74 23.05
C THR A 588 29.72 5.87 24.00
N GLY A 589 28.48 5.53 23.67
CA GLY A 589 27.58 4.79 24.53
C GLY A 589 27.07 5.61 25.70
N THR A 590 26.87 6.92 25.51
CA THR A 590 26.41 7.86 26.53
C THR A 590 25.15 8.59 26.11
N CYS A 591 24.40 9.10 27.08
CA CYS A 591 23.22 9.91 26.83
C CYS A 591 23.12 11.05 27.88
N ASN A 592 22.30 12.07 27.61
CA ASN A 592 22.15 13.28 28.40
C ASN A 592 20.69 13.72 28.56
N PHE A 593 19.80 12.78 28.85
CA PHE A 593 18.39 13.05 29.09
C PHE A 593 18.10 13.86 30.37
N ASP A 594 19.09 14.05 31.27
CA ASP A 594 18.98 14.90 32.44
C ASP A 594 19.47 16.34 32.18
N SER A 595 19.69 16.67 30.88
CA SER A 595 20.10 18.02 30.46
C SER A 595 18.97 19.05 30.59
N GLU A 596 19.34 20.34 30.65
CA GLU A 596 18.37 21.44 30.66
C GLU A 596 17.53 21.46 29.37
N GLU A 597 18.09 21.09 28.24
CA GLU A 597 17.44 21.01 26.95
C GLU A 597 16.28 20.00 26.98
N PHE A 598 16.54 18.79 27.50
CA PHE A 598 15.48 17.77 27.59
C PHE A 598 14.42 18.12 28.63
N ILE A 599 14.80 18.72 29.76
CA ILE A 599 13.86 19.21 30.76
C ILE A 599 12.97 20.32 30.17
N ASN A 600 13.50 21.23 29.37
CA ASN A 600 12.73 22.26 28.71
C ASN A 600 11.77 21.67 27.66
N LEU A 601 12.19 20.63 26.95
CA LEU A 601 11.35 19.87 26.04
C LEU A 601 10.13 19.27 26.75
N LEU A 602 10.32 18.66 27.94
CA LEU A 602 9.22 18.18 28.76
C LEU A 602 8.29 19.33 29.19
N LYS A 603 8.85 20.43 29.65
CA LYS A 603 8.09 21.63 30.12
C LYS A 603 7.31 22.28 28.96
N PHE A 604 7.79 22.19 27.75
CA PHE A 604 7.09 22.67 26.56
C PHE A 604 5.71 22.01 26.41
N THR A 605 5.60 20.73 26.72
CA THR A 605 4.31 20.01 26.67
C THR A 605 3.27 20.55 27.64
N ASP A 606 3.66 21.31 28.68
CA ASP A 606 2.71 21.89 29.63
C ASP A 606 1.81 22.97 29.01
N LEU A 607 2.17 23.48 27.85
CA LEU A 607 1.34 24.42 27.07
C LEU A 607 0.08 23.77 26.49
N PHE A 608 0.01 22.46 26.50
CA PHE A 608 -1.06 21.70 25.86
C PHE A 608 -1.93 20.97 26.87
N PRO A 609 -3.21 20.70 26.57
CA PRO A 609 -4.09 19.95 27.43
C PRO A 609 -3.59 18.50 27.57
N LYS A 610 -3.93 17.86 28.67
CA LYS A 610 -3.61 16.46 28.92
C LYS A 610 -4.38 15.54 27.96
N ASP A 611 -5.69 15.80 27.82
CA ASP A 611 -6.63 14.97 27.05
C ASP A 611 -7.54 15.87 26.21
N PHE A 612 -8.06 15.37 25.12
CA PHE A 612 -9.10 15.98 24.30
C PHE A 612 -10.27 14.99 24.16
N ASP A 613 -11.49 15.48 24.28
CA ASP A 613 -12.70 14.65 24.26
C ASP A 613 -13.17 14.42 22.82
N TRP A 614 -12.53 13.48 22.13
CA TRP A 614 -12.84 13.10 20.76
C TRP A 614 -14.24 12.46 20.63
N GLU A 615 -14.74 11.79 21.64
CA GLU A 615 -16.01 11.06 21.59
C GLU A 615 -17.23 11.99 21.54
N ASN A 616 -17.12 13.16 22.20
CA ASN A 616 -18.21 14.14 22.25
C ASN A 616 -17.97 15.38 21.38
N HIS A 617 -16.89 15.41 20.59
CA HIS A 617 -16.61 16.51 19.69
C HIS A 617 -17.37 16.33 18.38
N GLU A 618 -18.23 17.29 18.02
CA GLU A 618 -18.93 17.33 16.73
C GLU A 618 -18.01 17.99 15.70
N TRP A 619 -17.46 17.19 14.82
CA TRP A 619 -16.58 17.66 13.75
C TRP A 619 -17.29 18.57 12.77
N SER A 620 -16.65 19.67 12.41
CA SER A 620 -17.09 20.62 11.40
C SER A 620 -15.93 21.06 10.52
N GLN A 621 -16.21 21.70 9.39
CA GLN A 621 -15.16 22.28 8.53
C GLN A 621 -14.37 23.38 9.26
N ASP A 622 -14.96 24.04 10.25
CA ASP A 622 -14.31 25.05 11.06
C ASP A 622 -13.17 24.51 11.94
N ASP A 623 -13.05 23.18 12.05
CA ASP A 623 -12.01 22.52 12.81
C ASP A 623 -10.73 22.24 12.01
N ASN A 624 -10.80 22.42 10.69
CA ASN A 624 -9.65 22.26 9.81
C ASN A 624 -8.59 23.34 10.06
N ASP A 625 -7.32 22.94 10.08
CA ASP A 625 -6.19 23.84 10.35
C ASP A 625 -6.16 25.09 9.44
N ASP A 626 -6.43 24.91 8.16
CA ASP A 626 -6.43 26.01 7.18
C ASP A 626 -7.49 27.07 7.49
N VAL A 627 -8.67 26.66 7.94
CA VAL A 627 -9.74 27.56 8.38
C VAL A 627 -9.34 28.26 9.69
N ARG A 628 -8.87 27.50 10.66
CA ARG A 628 -8.49 28.01 11.98
C ARG A 628 -7.34 29.02 11.91
N ILE A 629 -6.36 28.77 11.05
CA ILE A 629 -5.25 29.70 10.81
C ILE A 629 -5.74 30.99 10.15
N LYS A 630 -6.54 30.89 9.07
CA LYS A 630 -7.13 32.04 8.37
C LYS A 630 -7.96 32.93 9.31
N GLU A 631 -8.65 32.33 10.27
CA GLU A 631 -9.46 33.03 11.27
C GLU A 631 -8.67 33.51 12.49
N GLY A 632 -7.37 33.20 12.57
CA GLY A 632 -6.52 33.56 13.71
C GLY A 632 -6.83 32.77 14.99
N ARG A 633 -7.44 31.59 14.86
CA ARG A 633 -7.74 30.65 15.96
C ARG A 633 -6.64 29.64 16.23
N GLN A 634 -5.64 29.54 15.31
CA GLN A 634 -4.47 28.67 15.41
C GLN A 634 -3.23 29.43 14.96
N LEU A 635 -2.12 29.31 15.69
CA LEU A 635 -0.89 30.03 15.41
C LEU A 635 0.03 29.29 14.45
N LEU A 636 0.28 28.03 14.73
CA LEU A 636 1.26 27.19 14.02
C LEU A 636 0.61 25.97 13.38
N MET A 637 1.22 25.51 12.31
CA MET A 637 0.90 24.27 11.65
C MET A 637 2.15 23.37 11.57
N SER A 638 2.02 22.09 11.93
CA SER A 638 3.03 21.10 11.60
C SER A 638 2.87 20.72 10.12
N VAL A 639 3.94 20.88 9.35
CA VAL A 639 3.94 20.65 7.91
C VAL A 639 4.98 19.61 7.51
N SER A 640 4.64 18.76 6.54
CA SER A 640 5.55 17.82 5.90
C SER A 640 5.61 18.16 4.41
N LEU A 641 6.80 18.48 3.94
CA LEU A 641 7.04 18.87 2.55
C LEU A 641 7.86 17.78 1.86
N GLY A 642 7.33 17.25 0.76
CA GLY A 642 8.00 16.28 -0.10
C GLY A 642 8.01 16.73 -1.56
N TYR A 643 7.35 17.86 -1.86
CA TYR A 643 7.22 18.41 -3.19
C TYR A 643 7.23 19.96 -3.15
N PRO A 644 7.80 20.67 -4.13
CA PRO A 644 7.89 22.13 -4.09
C PRO A 644 6.56 22.85 -3.90
N PHE A 645 5.47 22.37 -4.49
CA PHE A 645 4.15 22.99 -4.35
C PHE A 645 3.52 22.83 -2.97
N ASP A 646 3.99 21.90 -2.13
CA ASP A 646 3.51 21.78 -0.74
C ASP A 646 3.71 23.11 0.00
N MET A 647 4.83 23.80 -0.27
CA MET A 647 5.14 25.12 0.26
C MET A 647 4.02 26.13 -0.07
N VAL A 648 3.54 26.11 -1.30
CA VAL A 648 2.51 27.03 -1.78
C VAL A 648 1.17 26.71 -1.14
N TYR A 649 0.80 25.44 -1.08
CA TYR A 649 -0.46 24.98 -0.48
C TYR A 649 -0.55 25.37 0.98
N TYR A 650 0.49 25.10 1.77
CA TYR A 650 0.51 25.52 3.17
C TYR A 650 0.52 27.06 3.33
N SER A 651 1.25 27.79 2.47
CA SER A 651 1.31 29.24 2.50
C SER A 651 -0.05 29.90 2.31
N GLN A 652 -0.96 29.28 1.54
CA GLN A 652 -2.33 29.78 1.35
C GLN A 652 -3.12 29.86 2.67
N SER A 653 -2.90 28.94 3.58
CA SER A 653 -3.55 28.94 4.91
C SER A 653 -3.13 30.19 5.71
N PHE A 654 -1.92 30.71 5.46
CA PHE A 654 -1.38 31.90 6.12
C PHE A 654 -1.57 33.19 5.27
N GLY A 655 -2.42 33.14 4.22
CA GLY A 655 -2.63 34.29 3.33
C GLY A 655 -1.39 34.72 2.56
N GLY A 656 -0.46 33.82 2.29
CA GLY A 656 0.79 34.06 1.58
C GLY A 656 1.93 34.64 2.47
N ASN A 657 1.74 34.73 3.79
CA ASN A 657 2.74 35.29 4.72
C ASN A 657 3.18 34.21 5.72
N MET A 658 3.78 33.16 5.24
CA MET A 658 4.25 32.01 6.01
C MET A 658 5.77 32.00 6.14
N THR A 659 6.26 31.56 7.29
CA THR A 659 7.65 31.17 7.50
C THR A 659 7.67 29.70 7.96
N LEU A 660 8.56 28.90 7.36
CA LEU A 660 8.95 27.58 7.86
C LEU A 660 9.92 27.81 9.02
N ILE A 661 9.38 27.95 10.22
CA ILE A 661 10.15 28.47 11.37
C ILE A 661 10.96 27.37 12.08
N GLY A 662 10.54 26.13 12.02
CA GLY A 662 11.20 25.03 12.71
C GLY A 662 10.64 24.73 14.08
N PHE A 663 11.13 23.63 14.67
CA PHE A 663 10.86 23.30 16.07
C PHE A 663 11.83 24.06 16.98
N PRO A 664 11.37 24.55 18.16
CA PRO A 664 12.22 25.33 19.05
C PRO A 664 13.45 24.57 19.54
N ASP A 665 14.60 25.21 19.57
CA ASP A 665 15.92 24.68 19.97
C ASP A 665 16.38 23.42 19.22
N VAL A 666 15.74 23.08 18.06
CA VAL A 666 16.25 22.08 17.16
C VAL A 666 17.38 22.68 16.31
N PRO A 667 18.56 22.02 16.20
CA PRO A 667 19.72 22.56 15.51
C PRO A 667 19.46 22.96 14.05
N GLY A 668 20.18 23.97 13.56
CA GLY A 668 20.13 24.43 12.17
C GLY A 668 18.87 25.22 11.86
N SER A 669 18.08 24.75 10.90
CA SER A 669 16.81 25.38 10.51
C SER A 669 15.65 25.10 11.46
N GLY A 670 15.86 24.29 12.48
CA GLY A 670 14.76 23.80 13.33
C GLY A 670 13.89 22.73 12.66
N ALA A 671 14.13 22.38 11.40
CA ALA A 671 13.43 21.32 10.68
C ALA A 671 14.15 19.98 10.85
N VAL A 672 13.45 18.90 10.49
CA VAL A 672 13.92 17.52 10.56
C VAL A 672 13.62 16.82 9.25
N PHE A 673 14.59 16.08 8.73
CA PHE A 673 14.34 15.18 7.60
C PHE A 673 13.62 13.93 8.07
N SER A 674 12.77 13.38 7.22
CA SER A 674 12.10 12.09 7.40
C SER A 674 12.01 11.36 6.06
N THR A 675 11.62 10.10 6.07
CA THR A 675 11.33 9.35 4.85
C THR A 675 10.20 8.35 5.08
N TYR A 676 9.39 8.15 4.03
CA TYR A 676 8.42 7.05 3.94
C TYR A 676 8.91 5.95 3.00
N SER A 677 10.00 6.22 2.28
CA SER A 677 10.58 5.26 1.33
C SER A 677 11.39 4.18 2.03
N PRO A 678 11.55 3.02 1.39
CA PRO A 678 12.43 1.98 1.89
C PRO A 678 13.88 2.48 2.04
N GLY A 679 14.47 2.20 3.19
CA GLY A 679 15.90 2.40 3.40
C GLY A 679 16.66 1.09 3.18
N PHE A 680 17.91 1.16 2.73
CA PHE A 680 18.75 0.01 2.43
C PHE A 680 20.06 0.08 3.20
N ALA A 681 20.43 -1.02 3.85
CA ALA A 681 21.74 -1.22 4.45
C ALA A 681 22.40 -2.47 3.87
N ILE A 682 23.72 -2.45 3.74
CA ILE A 682 24.55 -3.60 3.34
C ILE A 682 25.28 -4.12 4.57
N SER A 683 25.17 -5.42 4.81
CA SER A 683 25.82 -6.08 5.94
C SER A 683 27.35 -6.00 5.83
N GLU A 684 28.01 -5.77 6.97
CA GLU A 684 29.48 -5.86 7.04
C GLU A 684 29.99 -7.27 6.75
N THR A 685 29.16 -8.30 6.99
CA THR A 685 29.48 -9.70 6.70
C THR A 685 29.19 -10.14 5.28
N CYS A 686 28.51 -9.31 4.48
CA CYS A 686 28.29 -9.58 3.06
C CYS A 686 29.62 -9.76 2.33
N LYS A 687 29.76 -10.86 1.60
CA LYS A 687 30.99 -11.18 0.85
C LYS A 687 31.01 -10.51 -0.53
N GLU A 688 29.84 -10.26 -1.07
CA GLU A 688 29.62 -9.75 -2.43
C GLU A 688 29.09 -8.29 -2.36
N LYS A 689 29.76 -7.45 -1.57
CA LYS A 689 29.34 -6.07 -1.31
C LYS A 689 29.17 -5.24 -2.58
N ASP A 690 30.03 -5.45 -3.60
CA ASP A 690 29.91 -4.74 -4.87
C ASP A 690 28.63 -5.11 -5.63
N ALA A 691 28.21 -6.38 -5.57
CA ALA A 691 26.95 -6.81 -6.16
C ALA A 691 25.72 -6.29 -5.38
N ALA A 692 25.83 -6.29 -4.04
CA ALA A 692 24.79 -5.70 -3.17
C ALA A 692 24.66 -4.19 -3.43
N TRP A 693 25.80 -3.46 -3.56
CA TRP A 693 25.78 -2.04 -3.90
C TRP A 693 25.18 -1.77 -5.29
N ARG A 694 25.50 -2.57 -6.29
CA ARG A 694 24.93 -2.43 -7.64
C ARG A 694 23.41 -2.52 -7.65
N PHE A 695 22.83 -3.35 -6.78
CA PHE A 695 21.38 -3.37 -6.57
C PHE A 695 20.90 -2.11 -5.85
N VAL A 696 21.49 -1.77 -4.70
CA VAL A 696 21.09 -0.62 -3.88
C VAL A 696 21.25 0.70 -4.64
N SER A 697 22.38 0.88 -5.37
CA SER A 697 22.58 2.11 -6.14
C SER A 697 21.57 2.31 -7.28
N GLY A 698 20.92 1.24 -7.73
CA GLY A 698 19.83 1.32 -8.71
C GLY A 698 18.72 2.28 -8.31
N PHE A 699 18.38 2.32 -7.02
CA PHE A 699 17.33 3.19 -6.47
C PHE A 699 17.73 4.68 -6.42
N LEU A 700 19.02 4.99 -6.57
CA LEU A 700 19.55 6.35 -6.49
C LEU A 700 19.77 6.98 -7.88
N LYS A 701 19.69 6.18 -8.94
CA LYS A 701 19.94 6.62 -10.32
C LYS A 701 18.76 7.43 -10.87
N GLU A 702 19.08 8.34 -11.79
CA GLU A 702 18.12 9.27 -12.38
C GLU A 702 16.91 8.58 -13.02
N ASP A 703 17.14 7.46 -13.72
CA ASP A 703 16.06 6.69 -14.38
C ASP A 703 15.00 6.20 -13.37
N TYR A 704 15.44 5.61 -12.25
CA TYR A 704 14.53 5.17 -11.19
C TYR A 704 13.87 6.36 -10.51
N GLN A 705 14.63 7.36 -10.12
CA GLN A 705 14.19 8.53 -9.39
C GLN A 705 13.17 9.39 -10.17
N SER A 706 13.34 9.50 -11.48
CA SER A 706 12.42 10.25 -12.34
C SER A 706 11.06 9.56 -12.50
N TYR A 707 11.02 8.24 -12.34
CA TYR A 707 9.79 7.46 -12.48
C TYR A 707 9.05 7.27 -11.15
N TYR A 708 9.78 6.91 -10.09
CA TYR A 708 9.20 6.56 -8.78
C TYR A 708 9.33 7.66 -7.73
N GLY A 709 9.90 8.82 -8.07
CA GLY A 709 10.20 9.92 -7.14
C GLY A 709 9.00 10.69 -6.56
N SER A 710 7.79 10.08 -6.54
CA SER A 710 6.56 10.77 -6.13
C SER A 710 6.27 10.78 -4.62
N TYR A 711 7.08 10.12 -3.79
CA TYR A 711 6.83 9.98 -2.35
C TYR A 711 7.66 10.92 -1.47
N GLY A 712 8.34 11.92 -2.05
CA GLY A 712 9.19 12.88 -1.35
C GLY A 712 10.17 13.55 -2.30
N PHE A 713 11.02 14.43 -1.76
CA PHE A 713 12.14 14.99 -2.52
C PHE A 713 13.13 13.89 -2.89
N SER A 714 13.54 13.86 -4.16
CA SER A 714 14.54 12.93 -4.66
C SER A 714 15.87 13.12 -3.95
N VAL A 715 16.55 12.03 -3.58
CA VAL A 715 17.95 12.09 -3.11
C VAL A 715 18.92 12.31 -4.27
N ASN A 716 18.53 12.04 -5.52
CA ASN A 716 19.33 12.34 -6.71
C ASN A 716 19.27 13.85 -7.01
N ARG A 717 20.43 14.50 -7.02
CA ARG A 717 20.55 15.95 -7.17
C ARG A 717 19.95 16.47 -8.49
N ALA A 718 20.15 15.77 -9.59
CA ALA A 718 19.65 16.20 -10.89
C ALA A 718 18.11 16.19 -10.93
N VAL A 719 17.49 15.13 -10.39
CA VAL A 719 16.02 15.00 -10.30
C VAL A 719 15.46 16.01 -9.31
N PHE A 720 16.12 16.17 -8.15
CA PHE A 720 15.76 17.17 -7.15
C PHE A 720 15.76 18.57 -7.74
N ASP A 721 16.88 19.02 -8.33
CA ASP A 721 17.00 20.36 -8.92
C ASP A 721 15.99 20.56 -10.06
N LYS A 722 15.74 19.53 -10.88
CA LYS A 722 14.75 19.56 -11.95
C LYS A 722 13.34 19.76 -11.40
N SER A 723 12.97 19.12 -10.30
CA SER A 723 11.64 19.26 -9.70
C SER A 723 11.33 20.70 -9.30
N PHE A 724 12.33 21.43 -8.81
CA PHE A 724 12.21 22.85 -8.48
C PHE A 724 12.11 23.73 -9.73
N GLN A 725 12.91 23.44 -10.78
CA GLN A 725 12.82 24.18 -12.03
C GLN A 725 11.46 23.98 -12.71
N ASP A 726 10.99 22.75 -12.78
CA ASP A 726 9.67 22.43 -13.33
C ASP A 726 8.55 23.13 -12.53
N ALA A 727 8.69 23.22 -11.19
CA ALA A 727 7.73 23.93 -10.35
C ALA A 727 7.70 25.45 -10.60
N LEU A 728 8.86 26.08 -10.87
CA LEU A 728 8.93 27.50 -11.21
C LEU A 728 8.27 27.85 -12.57
N GLU A 729 8.33 26.91 -13.52
CA GLU A 729 7.78 27.08 -14.87
C GLU A 729 6.28 26.73 -14.96
N ARG A 730 5.77 25.95 -14.01
CA ARG A 730 4.43 25.38 -14.06
C ARG A 730 3.45 26.19 -13.19
N GLU A 731 2.25 26.38 -13.70
CA GLU A 731 1.09 26.79 -12.90
C GLU A 731 0.34 25.51 -12.46
N ASN A 732 0.00 25.44 -11.21
CA ASN A 732 -0.77 24.32 -10.67
C ASN A 732 -2.16 24.81 -10.24
N SER A 733 -3.09 23.87 -10.03
CA SER A 733 -4.42 24.17 -9.53
C SER A 733 -4.58 23.62 -8.12
N ASN A 734 -5.09 24.45 -7.24
CA ASN A 734 -5.60 24.02 -5.94
C ASN A 734 -7.12 24.17 -5.93
N TYR A 735 -7.82 23.25 -5.30
CA TYR A 735 -9.27 23.30 -5.15
C TYR A 735 -9.59 23.68 -3.72
N VAL A 736 -10.17 24.85 -3.54
CA VAL A 736 -10.58 25.34 -2.22
C VAL A 736 -12.10 25.36 -2.13
N MET A 737 -12.63 24.94 -0.98
CA MET A 737 -14.06 25.03 -0.72
C MET A 737 -14.41 26.48 -0.39
N THR A 738 -15.44 27.01 -1.06
CA THR A 738 -15.95 28.37 -0.79
C THR A 738 -16.88 28.34 0.42
N ASP A 739 -17.20 29.53 0.96
CA ASP A 739 -18.18 29.69 2.04
C ASP A 739 -19.57 29.15 1.69
N SER A 740 -19.86 28.96 0.39
CA SER A 740 -21.11 28.35 -0.09
C SER A 740 -21.04 26.81 -0.19
N GLY A 741 -19.90 26.19 0.12
CA GLY A 741 -19.70 24.74 0.02
C GLY A 741 -19.34 24.25 -1.40
N GLU A 742 -19.06 25.16 -2.34
CA GLU A 742 -18.64 24.81 -3.70
C GLU A 742 -17.12 24.70 -3.79
N MET A 743 -16.60 23.71 -4.51
CA MET A 743 -15.19 23.60 -4.82
C MET A 743 -14.82 24.60 -5.93
N GLN A 744 -13.93 25.55 -5.61
CA GLN A 744 -13.41 26.52 -6.57
C GLN A 744 -11.96 26.23 -6.90
N GLU A 745 -11.65 26.15 -8.19
CA GLU A 745 -10.27 26.05 -8.67
C GLU A 745 -9.54 27.39 -8.45
N GLN A 746 -8.40 27.33 -7.79
CA GLN A 746 -7.49 28.43 -7.61
C GLN A 746 -6.15 28.12 -8.26
N LYS A 747 -5.74 28.96 -9.22
CA LYS A 747 -4.41 28.85 -9.83
C LYS A 747 -3.35 29.29 -8.84
N VAL A 748 -2.32 28.48 -8.68
CA VAL A 748 -1.19 28.71 -7.77
C VAL A 748 0.13 28.59 -8.51
N ARG A 749 1.11 29.37 -8.09
CA ARG A 749 2.47 29.37 -8.64
C ARG A 749 3.48 29.24 -7.54
N PHE A 750 4.45 28.39 -7.77
CA PHE A 750 5.67 28.32 -6.98
C PHE A 750 6.62 29.42 -7.47
N THR A 751 7.12 30.26 -6.55
CA THR A 751 7.93 31.43 -6.87
C THR A 751 9.40 31.23 -6.51
N GLN A 752 10.27 32.13 -7.00
CA GLN A 752 11.68 32.11 -6.60
C GLN A 752 11.86 32.35 -5.09
N GLU A 753 10.97 33.13 -4.46
CA GLU A 753 11.01 33.39 -3.02
C GLU A 753 10.65 32.11 -2.22
N ASP A 754 9.64 31.35 -2.68
CA ASP A 754 9.31 30.07 -2.09
C ASP A 754 10.46 29.07 -2.21
N MET A 755 11.10 29.01 -3.39
CA MET A 755 12.28 28.17 -3.62
C MET A 755 13.43 28.57 -2.68
N ASP A 756 13.74 29.87 -2.58
CA ASP A 756 14.84 30.35 -1.75
C ASP A 756 14.60 30.03 -0.27
N MET A 757 13.36 30.19 0.21
CA MET A 757 12.99 29.84 1.58
C MET A 757 13.13 28.33 1.81
N LEU A 758 12.55 27.50 0.96
CA LEU A 758 12.58 26.04 1.11
C LEU A 758 14.02 25.50 1.03
N MET A 759 14.80 26.00 0.08
CA MET A 759 16.21 25.64 -0.05
C MET A 759 17.05 26.09 1.15
N ASN A 760 16.75 27.26 1.74
CA ASN A 760 17.41 27.72 2.95
C ASN A 760 17.14 26.74 4.11
N VAL A 761 15.89 26.30 4.28
CA VAL A 761 15.54 25.33 5.32
C VAL A 761 16.23 23.98 5.07
N ILE A 762 16.13 23.40 3.86
CA ILE A 762 16.75 22.12 3.49
C ILE A 762 18.27 22.15 3.74
N ASN A 763 18.96 23.21 3.27
CA ASN A 763 20.41 23.30 3.38
C ASN A 763 20.92 23.47 4.83
N ASN A 764 20.08 23.93 5.73
CA ASN A 764 20.41 24.14 7.14
C ASN A 764 19.79 23.09 8.07
N THR A 765 19.04 22.10 7.56
CA THR A 765 18.51 20.99 8.36
C THR A 765 19.62 20.00 8.65
N GLN A 766 19.76 19.62 9.93
CA GLN A 766 20.88 18.80 10.43
C GLN A 766 20.43 17.46 11.01
N LEU A 767 19.15 17.30 11.28
CA LEU A 767 18.63 16.10 11.93
C LEU A 767 17.77 15.28 10.97
N PHE A 768 17.81 13.98 11.20
CA PHE A 768 16.87 13.02 10.64
C PHE A 768 16.03 12.43 11.80
N GLY A 769 14.71 12.57 11.70
CA GLY A 769 13.78 11.96 12.64
C GLY A 769 13.25 10.65 12.06
N GLN A 770 13.27 9.60 12.85
CA GLN A 770 12.65 8.35 12.43
C GLN A 770 11.14 8.53 12.35
N SER A 771 10.54 8.14 11.22
CA SER A 771 9.09 8.14 11.03
C SER A 771 8.42 7.25 12.09
N TYR A 772 7.16 7.57 12.44
CA TYR A 772 6.29 6.84 13.39
C TYR A 772 6.27 5.30 13.26
N ALA A 773 6.83 4.73 12.21
CA ALA A 773 6.87 3.29 11.97
C ALA A 773 7.89 2.53 12.87
N SER A 774 8.78 3.20 13.58
CA SER A 774 9.77 2.54 14.45
C SER A 774 9.32 2.41 15.91
N THR A 775 8.05 2.14 16.17
CA THR A 775 7.48 1.99 17.53
C THR A 775 8.16 0.92 18.41
N GLN A 776 9.25 0.34 17.96
CA GLN A 776 10.00 -0.69 18.69
C GLN A 776 11.38 -0.27 19.19
N ASP A 777 11.77 0.97 19.06
CA ASP A 777 13.00 1.40 19.69
C ASP A 777 12.81 1.32 21.22
N GLN A 778 13.63 0.48 21.86
CA GLN A 778 13.61 0.29 23.31
C GLN A 778 13.91 1.61 24.05
N LEU A 779 14.66 2.52 23.43
CA LEU A 779 14.92 3.85 23.98
C LEU A 779 13.62 4.68 24.01
N GLN A 780 12.90 4.74 22.91
CA GLN A 780 11.62 5.44 22.80
C GLN A 780 10.60 4.88 23.80
N LYS A 781 10.57 3.56 23.97
CA LYS A 781 9.73 2.90 24.97
C LYS A 781 10.12 3.31 26.39
N ILE A 782 11.43 3.35 26.73
CA ILE A 782 11.90 3.81 28.02
C ILE A 782 11.44 5.25 28.28
N VAL A 783 11.56 6.12 27.28
CA VAL A 783 11.17 7.53 27.40
C VAL A 783 9.67 7.65 27.57
N SER A 784 8.86 7.02 26.70
CA SER A 784 7.39 7.09 26.73
C SER A 784 6.77 6.55 28.03
N GLU A 785 7.34 5.48 28.59
CA GLU A 785 6.91 4.93 29.88
C GLU A 785 7.08 5.93 31.02
N GLU A 786 8.21 6.66 31.08
CA GLU A 786 8.50 7.57 32.16
C GLU A 786 7.78 8.92 32.00
N VAL A 787 7.66 9.46 30.79
CA VAL A 787 6.97 10.75 30.57
C VAL A 787 5.48 10.68 30.93
N SER A 788 4.85 9.52 30.87
CA SER A 788 3.46 9.32 31.26
C SER A 788 3.20 9.79 32.71
N SER A 789 4.16 9.60 33.62
CA SER A 789 4.05 10.06 35.02
C SER A 789 4.16 11.59 35.16
N TYR A 790 4.88 12.24 34.23
CA TYR A 790 4.91 13.72 34.16
C TYR A 790 3.58 14.27 33.64
N PHE A 791 3.04 13.69 32.56
CA PHE A 791 1.76 14.10 31.99
C PHE A 791 0.59 13.88 32.94
N ALA A 792 0.69 12.86 33.78
CA ALA A 792 -0.25 12.63 34.87
C ALA A 792 -0.12 13.64 36.05
N GLY A 793 0.95 14.44 36.08
CA GLY A 793 1.27 15.36 37.15
C GLY A 793 1.76 14.68 38.46
N GLU A 794 2.24 13.43 38.35
CA GLU A 794 2.72 12.63 39.48
C GLU A 794 4.18 12.93 39.83
N LYS A 795 4.98 13.37 38.83
CA LYS A 795 6.41 13.69 39.01
C LYS A 795 6.77 14.99 38.31
N SER A 796 7.86 15.62 38.74
CA SER A 796 8.42 16.80 38.07
C SER A 796 9.14 16.43 36.78
N ALA A 797 9.36 17.40 35.91
CA ALA A 797 10.15 17.22 34.68
C ALA A 797 11.58 16.76 35.02
N GLU A 798 12.19 17.32 36.04
CA GLU A 798 13.53 16.98 36.50
C GLU A 798 13.61 15.53 37.04
N ASP A 799 12.61 15.09 37.80
CA ASP A 799 12.56 13.71 38.30
C ASP A 799 12.42 12.69 37.16
N VAL A 800 11.54 12.99 36.19
CA VAL A 800 11.32 12.13 35.04
C VAL A 800 12.56 12.11 34.12
N ALA A 801 13.18 13.26 33.87
CA ALA A 801 14.43 13.36 33.12
C ALA A 801 15.54 12.52 33.76
N ALA A 802 15.72 12.59 35.07
CA ALA A 802 16.68 11.78 35.82
C ALA A 802 16.36 10.26 35.76
N MET A 803 15.09 9.88 35.74
CA MET A 803 14.70 8.46 35.59
C MET A 803 14.99 7.94 34.19
N ILE A 804 14.64 8.72 33.17
CA ILE A 804 14.96 8.40 31.79
C ILE A 804 16.48 8.28 31.62
N GLN A 805 17.27 9.26 32.13
CA GLN A 805 18.71 9.23 32.07
C GLN A 805 19.28 7.93 32.66
N ASN A 806 18.80 7.50 33.81
CA ASN A 806 19.30 6.28 34.44
C ASN A 806 18.98 5.03 33.63
N ARG A 807 17.75 4.92 33.09
CA ARG A 807 17.33 3.75 32.29
C ARG A 807 18.00 3.73 30.93
N ALA A 808 17.99 4.88 30.23
CA ALA A 808 18.61 5.04 28.92
C ALA A 808 20.12 4.80 28.96
N SER A 809 20.84 5.31 30.00
CA SER A 809 22.28 5.07 30.14
C SER A 809 22.64 3.58 30.23
N ILE A 810 21.84 2.77 30.91
CA ILE A 810 22.04 1.32 30.99
C ILE A 810 21.84 0.73 29.58
N TYR A 811 20.71 1.02 28.95
CA TYR A 811 20.37 0.50 27.65
C TYR A 811 21.42 0.87 26.60
N VAL A 812 21.75 2.17 26.48
CA VAL A 812 22.72 2.67 25.47
C VAL A 812 24.11 2.07 25.68
N SER A 813 24.56 1.91 26.95
CA SER A 813 25.84 1.29 27.25
C SER A 813 25.90 -0.21 26.91
N GLU A 814 24.77 -0.92 26.94
CA GLU A 814 24.65 -2.34 26.58
C GLU A 814 24.61 -2.57 25.07
N GLN A 815 24.35 -1.54 24.29
CA GLN A 815 24.31 -1.62 22.83
C GLN A 815 25.70 -1.53 22.18
N ARG A 816 26.72 -1.28 22.96
CA ARG A 816 28.10 -1.08 22.48
C ARG A 816 28.94 -2.35 22.32
#